data_ea8d55da615f8ae8e121372d97ccfb03
#
_entry.id   ea8d55da615f8ae8e121372d97ccfb03
#
_cell.length_a   1.000
_cell.length_b   1.000
_cell.length_c   1.000
_cell.angle_alpha   90.00
_cell.angle_beta   90.00
_cell.angle_gamma   90.00
#
_symmetry.space_group_name_H-M   'P 1'
#
loop_
_entity.id
_entity.type
_entity.pdbx_description
1 polymer ?
#
loop_
_entity_poly.entity_id
_entity_poly.type
_entity_poly.pdbx_seq_one_letter_code
_entity_poly.pdbx_strand_id
1 'polypeptide(L)'
;MSACPDWPHDYDDAKKCICNDLNIIKKKIENKEEIFLEEKVLCIRLEPKLEAKSYVPDSLIVSEDMKIIGGRKYSFIDENGEKKDAKLYFVKTKNTGINKLENTLRTGSKDTVDKWRRQIQSIKNIDLLSSSEKIQGLSDDWTNGTIEIVLHPLENSIQKMLNTFMEISGFSSDEIKVRSYEKGLTFISAVCDREIIKAIEKFNPLRSLHPMGEISFEPMRMVQEVEGPKPAKKKMRSNITVGMFDGGIVENHTLIKGYAKGNDVVNTKATSNSLQHGTSVCGAILYGHLSGKTSLDELDNPPVFVESFRVLPVDAQITSTRDAESVHGMYETIDQIEKVVEERKDIKLYNLSFGPKEPILDDNISRFTYVLDRLTYKVEEGEINPLFCTAVGNDGNKGEYFNRVQTPSDMVNGLAVGAYTYNALGEKIRADYSSIGPGREGAKTKPDLLEFGGSQERPFIVVGKENDKIGISAGTSLATPVATGKIGRMMAHSPSITPHLGRTLLIHNAISPRGIRNNECGYGFGKEDVDDILKCIGNRVTILYSGILPAASTVKLPIFSPGVSQSIGNVSIVWTITTIVNPDITDTDAYTNNCIEDTFYPNSTVFNFVKKGKKVIRLNLTKPEAARQMESLLEQGYKMSELPVSGAAKTDKSENALRNKDLKWDTVIKKTKSMRASSLLNPFLTLHAIGRNGYEHESIKYFVAVTIEVKGYKGNLYDNILQTYSSLLPIEIHNVSKVMVPIE
;
A
#
# COMPACT_ATOMS: atom_id res chain seq x y z
N MET A 1 -32.77 8.43 -7.00
CA MET A 1 -32.96 7.24 -7.84
C MET A 1 -31.71 7.15 -8.67
N SER A 2 -30.89 6.11 -8.52
CA SER A 2 -29.84 5.82 -9.50
C SER A 2 -30.54 5.57 -10.83
N ALA A 3 -30.06 6.20 -11.90
CA ALA A 3 -30.50 5.87 -13.24
C ALA A 3 -30.34 4.35 -13.41
N CYS A 4 -31.36 3.68 -14.01
CA CYS A 4 -31.24 2.28 -14.39
C CYS A 4 -29.95 2.17 -15.25
N PRO A 5 -29.02 1.25 -14.99
CA PRO A 5 -27.87 1.10 -15.86
C PRO A 5 -28.35 0.78 -17.26
N ASP A 6 -27.68 1.34 -18.25
CA ASP A 6 -27.88 0.98 -19.64
C ASP A 6 -27.32 -0.42 -19.82
N TRP A 7 -28.20 -1.43 -19.87
CA TRP A 7 -27.77 -2.83 -19.95
C TRP A 7 -27.27 -3.13 -21.37
N PRO A 8 -26.08 -3.68 -21.55
CA PRO A 8 -25.54 -3.98 -22.87
C PRO A 8 -26.34 -5.07 -23.62
N HIS A 9 -26.99 -5.97 -22.87
CA HIS A 9 -27.83 -7.04 -23.42
C HIS A 9 -29.17 -7.12 -22.70
N ASP A 10 -30.19 -7.60 -23.38
CA ASP A 10 -31.41 -7.99 -22.70
C ASP A 10 -31.16 -9.28 -21.87
N TYR A 11 -32.08 -9.60 -20.96
CA TYR A 11 -31.92 -10.71 -20.03
C TYR A 11 -31.87 -12.07 -20.74
N ASP A 12 -32.72 -12.30 -21.74
CA ASP A 12 -32.86 -13.59 -22.42
C ASP A 12 -31.65 -13.86 -23.32
N ASP A 13 -31.11 -12.82 -23.95
CA ASP A 13 -29.89 -12.93 -24.76
C ASP A 13 -28.64 -13.16 -23.88
N ALA A 14 -28.48 -12.42 -22.79
CA ALA A 14 -27.41 -12.67 -21.81
C ALA A 14 -27.44 -14.10 -21.27
N LYS A 15 -28.62 -14.61 -20.94
CA LYS A 15 -28.84 -15.98 -20.48
C LYS A 15 -28.46 -17.04 -21.53
N LYS A 16 -28.83 -16.82 -22.80
CA LYS A 16 -28.42 -17.71 -23.91
C LYS A 16 -26.91 -17.73 -24.12
N CYS A 17 -26.25 -16.55 -24.08
CA CYS A 17 -24.83 -16.45 -24.19
C CYS A 17 -24.11 -17.26 -23.08
N ILE A 18 -24.50 -17.09 -21.82
CA ILE A 18 -23.94 -17.86 -20.71
C ILE A 18 -24.14 -19.36 -20.88
N CYS A 19 -25.35 -19.81 -21.30
CA CYS A 19 -25.60 -21.23 -21.58
C CYS A 19 -24.68 -21.79 -22.70
N ASN A 20 -24.41 -20.99 -23.71
CA ASN A 20 -23.49 -21.36 -24.78
C ASN A 20 -22.04 -21.47 -24.28
N ASP A 21 -21.60 -20.52 -23.48
CA ASP A 21 -20.27 -20.51 -22.84
C ASP A 21 -20.04 -21.77 -21.99
N LEU A 22 -21.02 -22.14 -21.16
CA LEU A 22 -20.97 -23.36 -20.36
C LEU A 22 -20.86 -24.63 -21.22
N ASN A 23 -21.54 -24.67 -22.38
CA ASN A 23 -21.41 -25.77 -23.33
C ASN A 23 -20.02 -25.84 -23.94
N ILE A 24 -19.41 -24.69 -24.28
CA ILE A 24 -18.03 -24.62 -24.79
C ILE A 24 -17.05 -25.14 -23.72
N ILE A 25 -17.20 -24.70 -22.47
CA ILE A 25 -16.37 -25.18 -21.37
C ILE A 25 -16.48 -26.70 -21.18
N LYS A 26 -17.69 -27.24 -21.20
CA LYS A 26 -17.90 -28.70 -21.08
C LYS A 26 -17.18 -29.47 -22.18
N LYS A 27 -17.25 -29.01 -23.43
CA LYS A 27 -16.52 -29.61 -24.55
C LYS A 27 -15.00 -29.57 -24.34
N LYS A 28 -14.46 -28.43 -23.86
CA LYS A 28 -13.02 -28.33 -23.54
C LYS A 28 -12.60 -29.31 -22.45
N ILE A 29 -13.44 -29.52 -21.43
CA ILE A 29 -13.20 -30.49 -20.37
C ILE A 29 -13.24 -31.92 -20.94
N GLU A 30 -14.22 -32.27 -21.76
CA GLU A 30 -14.37 -33.59 -22.39
C GLU A 30 -13.21 -33.87 -23.34
N ASN A 31 -12.79 -32.92 -24.14
CA ASN A 31 -11.68 -33.01 -25.07
C ASN A 31 -10.30 -32.97 -24.41
N LYS A 32 -10.23 -32.72 -23.10
CA LYS A 32 -8.97 -32.55 -22.33
C LYS A 32 -8.02 -31.52 -22.97
N GLU A 33 -8.60 -30.39 -23.41
CA GLU A 33 -7.83 -29.27 -24.00
C GLU A 33 -6.90 -28.61 -22.96
N GLU A 34 -7.29 -28.66 -21.68
CA GLU A 34 -6.47 -28.30 -20.53
C GLU A 34 -6.37 -29.48 -19.55
N ILE A 35 -5.43 -29.38 -18.60
CA ILE A 35 -5.26 -30.33 -17.52
C ILE A 35 -6.07 -29.90 -16.34
N PHE A 36 -7.20 -30.57 -16.11
CA PHE A 36 -8.14 -30.28 -15.05
C PHE A 36 -7.97 -31.22 -13.86
N LEU A 37 -8.17 -30.68 -12.68
CA LEU A 37 -8.43 -31.46 -11.46
C LEU A 37 -9.93 -31.70 -11.30
N GLU A 38 -10.33 -32.36 -10.21
CA GLU A 38 -11.75 -32.50 -9.85
C GLU A 38 -12.40 -31.13 -9.66
N GLU A 39 -11.77 -30.25 -8.87
CA GLU A 39 -12.09 -28.82 -8.78
C GLU A 39 -11.49 -28.09 -9.98
N LYS A 40 -12.28 -27.33 -10.69
CA LYS A 40 -11.90 -26.53 -11.87
C LYS A 40 -12.04 -25.07 -11.57
N VAL A 41 -11.26 -24.24 -12.23
CA VAL A 41 -11.33 -22.78 -12.13
C VAL A 41 -11.93 -22.24 -13.43
N LEU A 42 -13.03 -21.51 -13.29
CA LEU A 42 -13.70 -20.77 -14.36
C LEU A 42 -13.49 -19.28 -14.16
N CYS A 43 -13.58 -18.52 -15.24
CA CYS A 43 -13.56 -17.05 -15.25
C CYS A 43 -14.97 -16.53 -15.55
N ILE A 44 -15.50 -15.66 -14.67
CA ILE A 44 -16.72 -14.87 -14.94
C ILE A 44 -16.27 -13.44 -15.21
N ARG A 45 -16.44 -12.98 -16.45
CA ARG A 45 -16.07 -11.64 -16.89
C ARG A 45 -17.28 -10.72 -16.89
N LEU A 46 -17.14 -9.56 -16.27
CA LEU A 46 -18.20 -8.55 -16.25
C LEU A 46 -18.05 -7.59 -17.43
N GLU A 47 -19.17 -6.94 -17.78
CA GLU A 47 -19.16 -5.82 -18.71
C GLU A 47 -18.50 -4.58 -18.10
N PRO A 48 -17.83 -3.73 -18.90
CA PRO A 48 -17.28 -2.46 -18.44
C PRO A 48 -18.29 -1.60 -17.70
N LYS A 49 -17.85 -0.86 -16.70
CA LYS A 49 -18.67 -0.01 -15.82
C LYS A 49 -19.62 -0.75 -14.84
N LEU A 50 -19.74 -2.09 -14.93
CA LEU A 50 -20.54 -2.90 -14.02
C LEU A 50 -19.67 -3.59 -12.94
N GLU A 51 -18.78 -2.81 -12.31
CA GLU A 51 -17.78 -3.27 -11.32
C GLU A 51 -18.21 -3.03 -9.86
N ALA A 52 -19.36 -2.40 -9.64
CA ALA A 52 -19.83 -2.10 -8.28
C ALA A 52 -20.17 -3.40 -7.52
N LYS A 53 -20.10 -3.34 -6.18
CA LYS A 53 -20.41 -4.47 -5.28
C LYS A 53 -21.74 -5.18 -5.62
N SER A 54 -22.71 -4.47 -6.14
CA SER A 54 -24.02 -5.02 -6.53
C SER A 54 -23.98 -5.99 -7.73
N TYR A 55 -22.86 -6.02 -8.47
CA TYR A 55 -22.67 -6.88 -9.64
C TYR A 55 -21.75 -8.09 -9.37
N VAL A 56 -21.27 -8.26 -8.14
CA VAL A 56 -20.57 -9.48 -7.75
C VAL A 56 -21.45 -10.69 -8.05
N PRO A 57 -20.99 -11.68 -8.84
CA PRO A 57 -21.87 -12.75 -9.36
C PRO A 57 -22.15 -13.84 -8.31
N ASP A 58 -22.43 -13.46 -7.07
CA ASP A 58 -22.68 -14.36 -5.95
C ASP A 58 -23.97 -15.17 -6.07
N SER A 59 -24.97 -14.68 -6.78
CA SER A 59 -26.20 -15.43 -7.02
C SER A 59 -26.01 -16.60 -8.01
N LEU A 60 -24.93 -16.57 -8.82
CA LEU A 60 -24.55 -17.67 -9.70
C LEU A 60 -23.93 -18.85 -8.95
N ILE A 61 -23.58 -18.66 -7.69
CA ILE A 61 -23.12 -19.74 -6.80
C ILE A 61 -24.35 -20.54 -6.39
N VAL A 62 -24.71 -21.53 -7.19
CA VAL A 62 -25.94 -22.33 -7.05
C VAL A 62 -25.69 -23.72 -6.48
N SER A 63 -24.44 -24.05 -6.17
CA SER A 63 -24.02 -25.34 -5.63
C SER A 63 -22.98 -25.13 -4.52
N GLU A 64 -22.95 -26.01 -3.53
CA GLU A 64 -21.92 -26.03 -2.50
C GLU A 64 -20.50 -26.22 -3.06
N ASP A 65 -20.42 -26.89 -4.24
CA ASP A 65 -19.15 -27.07 -4.96
C ASP A 65 -18.64 -25.79 -5.64
N MET A 66 -19.47 -24.74 -5.72
CA MET A 66 -19.09 -23.48 -6.38
C MET A 66 -18.69 -22.44 -5.34
N LYS A 67 -17.56 -21.72 -5.60
CA LYS A 67 -17.11 -20.63 -4.74
C LYS A 67 -16.32 -19.61 -5.56
N ILE A 68 -16.55 -18.32 -5.31
CA ILE A 68 -15.66 -17.27 -5.79
C ILE A 68 -14.36 -17.37 -4.97
N ILE A 69 -13.22 -17.48 -5.66
CA ILE A 69 -11.90 -17.70 -5.07
C ILE A 69 -10.92 -16.55 -5.40
N GLY A 70 -11.43 -15.43 -5.86
CA GLY A 70 -10.64 -14.25 -6.15
C GLY A 70 -11.09 -13.52 -7.41
N GLY A 71 -10.27 -12.56 -7.82
CA GLY A 71 -10.54 -11.77 -9.01
C GLY A 71 -9.36 -10.91 -9.43
N ARG A 72 -9.50 -10.25 -10.57
CA ARG A 72 -8.58 -9.23 -11.07
C ARG A 72 -9.27 -8.34 -12.10
N LYS A 73 -8.63 -7.29 -12.53
CA LYS A 73 -9.02 -6.59 -13.75
C LYS A 73 -8.61 -7.41 -14.98
N TYR A 74 -9.32 -7.23 -16.06
CA TYR A 74 -8.89 -7.65 -17.38
C TYR A 74 -9.14 -6.54 -18.37
N SER A 75 -8.30 -6.45 -19.40
CA SER A 75 -8.44 -5.47 -20.47
C SER A 75 -8.78 -6.15 -21.77
N PHE A 76 -9.59 -5.52 -22.60
CA PHE A 76 -9.89 -5.96 -23.95
C PHE A 76 -10.08 -4.74 -24.87
N ILE A 77 -9.99 -4.98 -26.17
CA ILE A 77 -10.28 -3.96 -27.18
C ILE A 77 -11.72 -4.11 -27.60
N ASP A 78 -12.51 -3.02 -27.50
CA ASP A 78 -13.90 -3.02 -27.91
C ASP A 78 -14.06 -2.92 -29.46
N GLU A 79 -15.29 -2.99 -29.94
CA GLU A 79 -15.61 -2.91 -31.39
C GLU A 79 -15.16 -1.62 -32.05
N ASN A 80 -14.92 -0.56 -31.26
CA ASN A 80 -14.45 0.74 -31.73
C ASN A 80 -12.91 0.85 -31.69
N GLY A 81 -12.20 -0.21 -31.30
CA GLY A 81 -10.75 -0.22 -31.13
C GLY A 81 -10.25 0.45 -29.84
N GLU A 82 -11.15 0.76 -28.88
CA GLU A 82 -10.78 1.36 -27.61
C GLU A 82 -10.47 0.28 -26.57
N LYS A 83 -9.38 0.46 -25.81
CA LYS A 83 -9.06 -0.37 -24.68
C LYS A 83 -10.08 -0.11 -23.55
N LYS A 84 -10.75 -1.16 -23.09
CA LYS A 84 -11.66 -1.14 -21.95
C LYS A 84 -11.16 -2.06 -20.87
N ASP A 85 -11.31 -1.62 -19.63
CA ASP A 85 -11.02 -2.43 -18.45
C ASP A 85 -12.33 -2.87 -17.80
N ALA A 86 -12.35 -4.09 -17.28
CA ALA A 86 -13.50 -4.66 -16.58
C ALA A 86 -13.03 -5.65 -15.50
N LYS A 87 -13.96 -6.13 -14.67
CA LYS A 87 -13.69 -7.07 -13.58
C LYS A 87 -13.85 -8.51 -14.06
N LEU A 88 -12.90 -9.35 -13.63
CA LEU A 88 -12.91 -10.79 -13.77
C LEU A 88 -12.99 -11.44 -12.37
N TYR A 89 -13.87 -12.42 -12.20
CA TYR A 89 -13.93 -13.27 -11.01
C TYR A 89 -13.49 -14.68 -11.33
N PHE A 90 -12.67 -15.26 -10.46
CA PHE A 90 -12.33 -16.67 -10.49
C PHE A 90 -13.31 -17.47 -9.64
N VAL A 91 -13.87 -18.51 -10.22
CA VAL A 91 -14.84 -19.39 -9.55
C VAL A 91 -14.34 -20.81 -9.60
N LYS A 92 -14.09 -21.42 -8.44
CA LYS A 92 -13.86 -22.86 -8.38
C LYS A 92 -15.17 -23.62 -8.40
N THR A 93 -15.20 -24.74 -9.09
CA THR A 93 -16.38 -25.60 -9.22
C THR A 93 -16.02 -27.02 -9.62
N LYS A 94 -16.96 -27.95 -9.42
CA LYS A 94 -16.94 -29.30 -10.00
C LYS A 94 -17.88 -29.39 -11.19
N ASN A 95 -17.84 -30.50 -11.94
CA ASN A 95 -18.79 -30.74 -13.05
C ASN A 95 -20.26 -30.67 -12.59
N THR A 96 -20.53 -31.11 -11.35
CA THR A 96 -21.86 -31.00 -10.70
C THR A 96 -22.34 -29.55 -10.60
N GLY A 97 -21.49 -28.63 -10.21
CA GLY A 97 -21.80 -27.21 -10.11
C GLY A 97 -22.09 -26.58 -11.48
N ILE A 98 -21.26 -26.92 -12.51
CA ILE A 98 -21.47 -26.42 -13.89
C ILE A 98 -22.84 -26.88 -14.40
N ASN A 99 -23.17 -28.17 -14.20
CA ASN A 99 -24.46 -28.73 -14.63
C ASN A 99 -25.64 -28.10 -13.90
N LYS A 100 -25.50 -27.84 -12.59
CA LYS A 100 -26.54 -27.20 -11.79
C LYS A 100 -26.77 -25.75 -12.20
N LEU A 101 -25.70 -25.01 -12.53
CA LEU A 101 -25.82 -23.64 -13.04
C LEU A 101 -26.56 -23.62 -14.39
N GLU A 102 -26.16 -24.50 -15.33
CA GLU A 102 -26.82 -24.60 -16.62
C GLU A 102 -28.33 -24.96 -16.47
N ASN A 103 -28.63 -25.95 -15.63
CA ASN A 103 -30.02 -26.30 -15.36
C ASN A 103 -30.83 -25.14 -14.76
N THR A 104 -30.24 -24.38 -13.80
CA THR A 104 -30.90 -23.20 -13.21
C THR A 104 -31.21 -22.16 -14.26
N LEU A 105 -30.26 -21.92 -15.18
CA LEU A 105 -30.47 -21.01 -16.32
C LEU A 105 -31.59 -21.52 -17.27
N ARG A 106 -31.52 -22.81 -17.68
CA ARG A 106 -32.49 -23.38 -18.64
C ARG A 106 -33.91 -23.47 -18.08
N THR A 107 -34.07 -23.82 -16.82
CA THR A 107 -35.40 -23.95 -16.18
C THR A 107 -36.01 -22.61 -15.82
N GLY A 108 -35.24 -21.52 -15.79
CA GLY A 108 -35.69 -20.20 -15.39
C GLY A 108 -36.14 -20.09 -13.93
N SER A 109 -35.70 -21.01 -13.07
CA SER A 109 -36.17 -21.09 -11.67
C SER A 109 -35.84 -19.84 -10.82
N LYS A 110 -34.92 -19.00 -11.26
CA LYS A 110 -34.53 -17.73 -10.62
C LYS A 110 -34.87 -16.48 -11.45
N ASP A 111 -35.55 -16.61 -12.57
CA ASP A 111 -35.81 -15.51 -13.52
C ASP A 111 -36.64 -14.36 -12.94
N THR A 112 -37.38 -14.60 -11.87
CA THR A 112 -38.15 -13.57 -11.13
C THR A 112 -37.36 -12.80 -10.09
N VAL A 113 -36.09 -13.22 -9.80
CA VAL A 113 -35.26 -12.61 -8.80
C VAL A 113 -34.45 -11.44 -9.40
N ASP A 114 -34.74 -10.22 -8.98
CA ASP A 114 -34.10 -9.00 -9.49
C ASP A 114 -32.57 -9.06 -9.44
N LYS A 115 -31.99 -9.54 -8.32
CA LYS A 115 -30.54 -9.65 -8.16
C LYS A 115 -29.93 -10.60 -9.19
N TRP A 116 -30.56 -11.76 -9.40
CA TRP A 116 -30.15 -12.74 -10.39
C TRP A 116 -30.16 -12.13 -11.81
N ARG A 117 -31.26 -11.48 -12.18
CA ARG A 117 -31.40 -10.86 -13.53
C ARG A 117 -30.29 -9.82 -13.76
N ARG A 118 -30.06 -8.92 -12.81
CA ARG A 118 -29.02 -7.88 -12.92
C ARG A 118 -27.63 -8.49 -13.05
N GLN A 119 -27.33 -9.53 -12.29
CA GLN A 119 -26.03 -10.20 -12.37
C GLN A 119 -25.86 -10.96 -13.70
N ILE A 120 -26.88 -11.63 -14.21
CA ILE A 120 -26.86 -12.25 -15.56
C ILE A 120 -26.58 -11.20 -16.64
N GLN A 121 -27.28 -10.06 -16.61
CA GLN A 121 -27.09 -8.97 -17.58
C GLN A 121 -25.74 -8.25 -17.44
N SER A 122 -25.07 -8.37 -16.31
CA SER A 122 -23.74 -7.78 -16.08
C SER A 122 -22.58 -8.65 -16.59
N ILE A 123 -22.85 -9.91 -16.93
CA ILE A 123 -21.82 -10.85 -17.39
C ILE A 123 -21.62 -10.70 -18.90
N LYS A 124 -20.35 -10.50 -19.29
CA LYS A 124 -19.94 -10.50 -20.69
C LYS A 124 -19.80 -11.92 -21.21
N ASN A 125 -19.05 -12.76 -20.48
CA ASN A 125 -18.87 -14.18 -20.81
C ASN A 125 -18.35 -14.98 -19.61
N ILE A 126 -18.48 -16.31 -19.71
CA ILE A 126 -17.85 -17.28 -18.80
C ILE A 126 -16.91 -18.14 -19.62
N ASP A 127 -15.63 -18.18 -19.24
CA ASP A 127 -14.59 -18.90 -19.97
C ASP A 127 -13.50 -19.50 -19.06
N LEU A 128 -12.38 -19.91 -19.66
CA LEU A 128 -11.14 -20.32 -18.99
C LEU A 128 -10.07 -19.27 -19.26
N LEU A 129 -9.13 -19.12 -18.33
CA LEU A 129 -8.02 -18.22 -18.49
C LEU A 129 -7.15 -18.65 -19.68
N SER A 130 -6.88 -17.75 -20.60
CA SER A 130 -6.01 -18.03 -21.76
C SER A 130 -4.53 -18.12 -21.37
N SER A 131 -3.71 -18.77 -22.21
CA SER A 131 -2.25 -18.84 -21.99
C SER A 131 -1.61 -17.46 -21.91
N SER A 132 -2.04 -16.49 -22.75
CA SER A 132 -1.53 -15.12 -22.73
C SER A 132 -1.91 -14.34 -21.45
N GLU A 133 -2.98 -14.71 -20.79
CA GLU A 133 -3.39 -14.14 -19.52
C GLU A 133 -2.70 -14.81 -18.32
N LYS A 134 -2.27 -16.06 -18.47
CA LYS A 134 -1.49 -16.78 -17.46
C LYS A 134 -0.01 -16.37 -17.49
N ILE A 135 0.56 -16.14 -18.68
CA ILE A 135 1.99 -15.82 -18.87
C ILE A 135 2.16 -14.29 -18.92
N GLN A 136 2.92 -13.74 -17.99
CA GLN A 136 3.12 -12.31 -17.85
C GLN A 136 4.61 -11.94 -17.84
N GLY A 137 4.98 -10.80 -18.43
CA GLY A 137 6.32 -10.22 -18.32
C GLY A 137 7.44 -11.02 -19.03
N LEU A 138 7.13 -12.03 -19.84
CA LEU A 138 8.11 -12.74 -20.65
C LEU A 138 8.23 -12.08 -22.02
N SER A 139 9.46 -11.68 -22.38
CA SER A 139 9.76 -11.17 -23.72
C SER A 139 9.89 -12.32 -24.74
N ASP A 140 9.77 -12.01 -26.02
CA ASP A 140 9.86 -13.01 -27.09
C ASP A 140 11.24 -13.69 -27.17
N ASP A 141 12.29 -13.02 -26.75
CA ASP A 141 13.68 -13.48 -26.70
C ASP A 141 14.04 -14.18 -25.37
N TRP A 142 13.14 -14.20 -24.38
CA TRP A 142 13.38 -14.90 -23.11
C TRP A 142 13.55 -16.41 -23.35
N THR A 143 14.58 -17.00 -22.79
CA THR A 143 14.92 -18.43 -23.00
C THR A 143 14.71 -19.27 -21.74
N ASN A 144 15.25 -18.84 -20.62
CA ASN A 144 15.16 -19.53 -19.33
C ASN A 144 15.42 -18.53 -18.18
N GLY A 145 15.02 -18.90 -16.98
CA GLY A 145 15.29 -18.13 -15.77
C GLY A 145 14.38 -18.54 -14.61
N THR A 146 14.55 -17.84 -13.51
CA THR A 146 13.69 -18.04 -12.33
C THR A 146 12.32 -17.44 -12.56
N ILE A 147 11.29 -18.25 -12.34
CA ILE A 147 9.87 -17.88 -12.53
C ILE A 147 9.15 -18.00 -11.19
N GLU A 148 8.33 -17.01 -10.87
CA GLU A 148 7.28 -17.18 -9.85
C GLU A 148 6.02 -17.71 -10.53
N ILE A 149 5.55 -18.84 -10.06
CA ILE A 149 4.35 -19.54 -10.54
C ILE A 149 3.31 -19.45 -9.44
N VAL A 150 2.12 -18.96 -9.78
CA VAL A 150 1.03 -18.74 -8.83
C VAL A 150 -0.13 -19.67 -9.17
N LEU A 151 -0.55 -20.47 -8.20
CA LEU A 151 -1.68 -21.38 -8.35
C LEU A 151 -2.89 -20.87 -7.54
N HIS A 152 -4.09 -21.13 -8.07
CA HIS A 152 -5.35 -20.81 -7.43
C HIS A 152 -5.57 -21.56 -6.09
N PRO A 153 -6.33 -21.01 -5.14
CA PRO A 153 -6.58 -21.63 -3.84
C PRO A 153 -7.60 -22.78 -3.94
N LEU A 154 -7.10 -23.97 -4.23
CA LEU A 154 -7.89 -25.23 -4.23
C LEU A 154 -7.64 -25.98 -2.92
N GLU A 155 -8.21 -25.49 -1.82
CA GLU A 155 -7.95 -25.97 -0.45
C GLU A 155 -8.10 -27.47 -0.25
N ASN A 156 -9.14 -28.07 -0.87
CA ASN A 156 -9.42 -29.49 -0.73
C ASN A 156 -8.51 -30.39 -1.59
N SER A 157 -7.67 -29.81 -2.42
CA SER A 157 -6.90 -30.50 -3.44
C SER A 157 -5.44 -30.05 -3.51
N ILE A 158 -4.91 -29.33 -2.50
CA ILE A 158 -3.55 -28.74 -2.56
C ILE A 158 -2.49 -29.79 -2.86
N GLN A 159 -2.46 -30.92 -2.14
CA GLN A 159 -1.46 -31.94 -2.36
C GLN A 159 -1.58 -32.58 -3.76
N LYS A 160 -2.81 -32.84 -4.20
CA LYS A 160 -3.06 -33.35 -5.54
C LYS A 160 -2.67 -32.35 -6.61
N MET A 161 -2.96 -31.07 -6.39
CA MET A 161 -2.58 -29.98 -7.29
C MET A 161 -1.06 -29.90 -7.45
N LEU A 162 -0.30 -29.94 -6.35
CA LEU A 162 1.15 -29.90 -6.37
C LEU A 162 1.76 -31.17 -7.02
N ASN A 163 1.24 -32.35 -6.71
CA ASN A 163 1.69 -33.59 -7.33
C ASN A 163 1.46 -33.55 -8.87
N THR A 164 0.27 -33.16 -9.30
CA THR A 164 -0.03 -33.01 -10.73
C THR A 164 0.85 -31.95 -11.40
N PHE A 165 1.10 -30.83 -10.71
CA PHE A 165 2.01 -29.79 -11.19
C PHE A 165 3.43 -30.33 -11.38
N MET A 166 3.97 -31.09 -10.43
CA MET A 166 5.30 -31.70 -10.53
C MET A 166 5.36 -32.76 -11.68
N GLU A 167 4.31 -33.57 -11.85
CA GLU A 167 4.21 -34.49 -12.96
C GLU A 167 4.25 -33.81 -14.34
N ILE A 168 3.53 -32.68 -14.48
CA ILE A 168 3.44 -31.93 -15.75
C ILE A 168 4.76 -31.20 -16.05
N SER A 169 5.34 -30.57 -15.04
CA SER A 169 6.57 -29.78 -15.19
C SER A 169 7.84 -30.58 -15.22
N GLY A 170 7.79 -31.85 -14.74
CA GLY A 170 8.95 -32.70 -14.56
C GLY A 170 9.85 -32.31 -13.39
N PHE A 171 9.41 -31.40 -12.51
CA PHE A 171 10.19 -30.99 -11.34
C PHE A 171 10.16 -32.05 -10.24
N SER A 172 11.31 -32.24 -9.60
CA SER A 172 11.41 -32.87 -8.28
C SER A 172 11.13 -31.88 -7.15
N SER A 173 10.88 -32.38 -5.96
CA SER A 173 10.61 -31.51 -4.77
C SER A 173 11.79 -30.60 -4.41
N ASP A 174 13.01 -30.95 -4.79
CA ASP A 174 14.22 -30.19 -4.47
C ASP A 174 14.49 -29.07 -5.47
N GLU A 175 13.87 -29.11 -6.65
CA GLU A 175 14.02 -28.10 -7.70
C GLU A 175 13.04 -26.95 -7.57
N ILE A 176 12.09 -27.02 -6.63
CA ILE A 176 11.07 -25.99 -6.43
C ILE A 176 10.98 -25.56 -4.96
N LYS A 177 10.63 -24.30 -4.74
CA LYS A 177 10.25 -23.80 -3.41
C LYS A 177 8.78 -23.43 -3.42
N VAL A 178 8.00 -24.07 -2.56
CA VAL A 178 6.54 -23.90 -2.48
C VAL A 178 6.16 -23.18 -1.20
N ARG A 179 5.28 -22.18 -1.29
CA ARG A 179 4.67 -21.48 -0.15
C ARG A 179 3.18 -21.32 -0.39
N SER A 180 2.38 -21.94 0.48
CA SER A 180 0.93 -21.86 0.44
C SER A 180 0.42 -21.07 1.65
N TYR A 181 -0.55 -20.20 1.43
CA TYR A 181 -1.20 -19.42 2.48
C TYR A 181 -2.62 -19.93 2.71
N GLU A 182 -3.03 -19.97 3.97
CA GLU A 182 -4.38 -20.42 4.34
C GLU A 182 -5.44 -19.58 3.62
N LYS A 183 -6.34 -20.26 2.90
CA LYS A 183 -7.37 -19.63 2.04
C LYS A 183 -6.82 -18.70 0.95
N GLY A 184 -5.50 -18.71 0.74
CA GLY A 184 -4.80 -17.86 -0.22
C GLY A 184 -4.19 -18.66 -1.37
N LEU A 185 -3.35 -17.99 -2.15
CA LEU A 185 -2.66 -18.56 -3.29
C LEU A 185 -1.52 -19.49 -2.86
N THR A 186 -1.11 -20.37 -3.77
CA THR A 186 0.14 -21.13 -3.65
C THR A 186 1.17 -20.55 -4.61
N PHE A 187 2.32 -20.20 -4.07
CA PHE A 187 3.45 -19.62 -4.80
C PHE A 187 4.55 -20.67 -4.95
N ILE A 188 5.10 -20.79 -6.14
CA ILE A 188 6.19 -21.69 -6.47
C ILE A 188 7.29 -20.89 -7.15
N SER A 189 8.52 -21.01 -6.66
CA SER A 189 9.72 -20.52 -7.33
C SER A 189 10.42 -21.70 -7.99
N ALA A 190 10.71 -21.60 -9.28
CA ALA A 190 11.41 -22.62 -10.06
C ALA A 190 12.23 -22.00 -11.19
N VAL A 191 13.26 -22.70 -11.65
CA VAL A 191 13.93 -22.36 -12.92
C VAL A 191 13.20 -23.03 -14.06
N CYS A 192 12.64 -22.24 -14.93
CA CYS A 192 11.91 -22.72 -16.10
C CYS A 192 12.63 -22.37 -17.40
N ASP A 193 12.40 -23.16 -18.40
CA ASP A 193 12.62 -22.84 -19.80
C ASP A 193 11.28 -22.77 -20.55
N ARG A 194 11.31 -22.49 -21.84
CA ARG A 194 10.09 -22.40 -22.65
C ARG A 194 9.32 -23.70 -22.77
N GLU A 195 9.99 -24.84 -22.68
CA GLU A 195 9.33 -26.16 -22.77
C GLU A 195 8.52 -26.44 -21.50
N ILE A 196 9.11 -26.18 -20.34
CA ILE A 196 8.40 -26.26 -19.06
C ILE A 196 7.18 -25.31 -19.03
N ILE A 197 7.36 -24.06 -19.48
CA ILE A 197 6.24 -23.09 -19.53
C ILE A 197 5.11 -23.61 -20.42
N LYS A 198 5.40 -24.14 -21.60
CA LYS A 198 4.40 -24.76 -22.50
C LYS A 198 3.70 -25.95 -21.87
N ALA A 199 4.40 -26.71 -21.04
CA ALA A 199 3.79 -27.84 -20.35
C ALA A 199 2.80 -27.39 -19.28
N ILE A 200 3.16 -26.37 -18.48
CA ILE A 200 2.34 -25.90 -17.35
C ILE A 200 1.25 -24.90 -17.75
N GLU A 201 1.36 -24.20 -18.90
CA GLU A 201 0.36 -23.20 -19.32
C GLU A 201 -1.05 -23.77 -19.47
N LYS A 202 -1.16 -25.07 -19.81
CA LYS A 202 -2.44 -25.80 -19.94
C LYS A 202 -3.00 -26.28 -18.59
N PHE A 203 -2.28 -26.08 -17.49
CA PHE A 203 -2.76 -26.48 -16.18
C PHE A 203 -3.84 -25.51 -15.70
N ASN A 204 -5.08 -25.98 -15.54
CA ASN A 204 -6.22 -25.13 -15.20
C ASN A 204 -6.06 -24.41 -13.85
N PRO A 205 -5.46 -25.01 -12.80
CA PRO A 205 -5.18 -24.29 -11.55
C PRO A 205 -4.11 -23.21 -11.66
N LEU A 206 -3.38 -23.07 -12.77
CA LEU A 206 -2.40 -22.01 -12.96
C LEU A 206 -3.10 -20.66 -13.12
N ARG A 207 -2.79 -19.74 -12.21
CA ARG A 207 -3.32 -18.37 -12.21
C ARG A 207 -2.44 -17.42 -13.01
N SER A 208 -1.15 -17.43 -12.73
CA SER A 208 -0.15 -16.62 -13.45
C SER A 208 1.23 -17.21 -13.28
N LEU A 209 2.12 -16.85 -14.19
CA LEU A 209 3.55 -17.03 -14.08
C LEU A 209 4.25 -15.79 -14.66
N HIS A 210 5.34 -15.39 -14.02
CA HIS A 210 6.15 -14.25 -14.45
C HIS A 210 7.60 -14.45 -14.02
N PRO A 211 8.58 -13.85 -14.72
CA PRO A 211 9.96 -13.91 -14.30
C PRO A 211 10.10 -13.29 -12.89
N MET A 212 11.05 -13.79 -12.13
CA MET A 212 11.45 -13.17 -10.87
C MET A 212 12.67 -12.30 -11.10
N GLY A 213 12.57 -11.03 -10.79
CA GLY A 213 13.69 -10.11 -10.88
C GLY A 213 14.78 -10.45 -9.87
N GLU A 214 16.01 -10.20 -10.29
CA GLU A 214 17.18 -10.40 -9.46
C GLU A 214 17.30 -9.30 -8.41
N ILE A 215 17.69 -9.65 -7.19
CA ILE A 215 18.19 -8.69 -6.22
C ILE A 215 19.68 -8.51 -6.48
N SER A 216 20.07 -7.32 -6.90
CA SER A 216 21.48 -6.98 -6.98
C SER A 216 21.74 -5.71 -6.19
N PHE A 217 22.83 -5.72 -5.40
CA PHE A 217 23.44 -4.47 -4.97
C PHE A 217 24.23 -3.92 -6.15
N GLU A 218 23.77 -2.83 -6.73
CA GLU A 218 24.67 -2.08 -7.61
C GLU A 218 25.87 -1.66 -6.79
N PRO A 219 27.09 -1.83 -7.32
CA PRO A 219 28.27 -1.29 -6.66
C PRO A 219 27.97 0.19 -6.40
N MET A 220 27.95 0.57 -5.12
CA MET A 220 27.80 1.98 -4.79
C MET A 220 28.91 2.69 -5.55
N ARG A 221 28.56 3.65 -6.38
CA ARG A 221 29.53 4.43 -7.16
C ARG A 221 30.31 5.33 -6.21
N MET A 222 31.05 4.71 -5.27
CA MET A 222 31.95 5.43 -4.38
C MET A 222 33.20 5.79 -5.16
N VAL A 223 33.24 7.03 -5.60
CA VAL A 223 34.37 7.52 -6.37
C VAL A 223 35.57 7.84 -5.49
N GLN A 224 35.35 8.20 -4.23
CA GLN A 224 36.45 8.53 -3.31
C GLN A 224 35.93 8.54 -1.86
N GLU A 225 36.56 7.76 -0.99
CA GLU A 225 36.34 7.84 0.46
C GLU A 225 37.30 8.89 1.07
N VAL A 226 36.73 9.75 1.90
CA VAL A 226 37.51 10.77 2.65
C VAL A 226 37.31 10.56 4.15
N GLU A 227 38.17 11.18 4.96
CA GLU A 227 38.04 11.14 6.42
C GLU A 227 36.71 11.77 6.85
N GLY A 228 35.95 11.03 7.63
CA GLY A 228 34.66 11.41 8.16
C GLY A 228 34.72 12.15 9.49
N PRO A 229 33.57 12.57 10.02
CA PRO A 229 33.46 13.18 11.34
C PRO A 229 33.76 12.16 12.44
N LYS A 230 34.03 12.66 13.64
CA LYS A 230 34.26 11.85 14.83
C LYS A 230 32.89 11.43 15.45
N PRO A 231 32.79 10.22 16.02
CA PRO A 231 31.61 9.85 16.81
C PRO A 231 31.51 10.72 18.08
N ALA A 232 30.33 10.73 18.72
CA ALA A 232 30.11 11.45 19.97
C ALA A 232 31.14 11.04 21.06
N LYS A 233 31.70 12.02 21.78
CA LYS A 233 32.69 11.78 22.87
C LYS A 233 32.10 10.88 23.95
N LYS A 234 30.91 11.21 24.44
CA LYS A 234 30.14 10.37 25.37
C LYS A 234 29.18 9.51 24.57
N LYS A 235 29.52 8.26 24.37
CA LYS A 235 28.71 7.32 23.62
C LYS A 235 27.49 6.90 24.43
N MET A 236 26.29 7.13 23.84
CA MET A 236 25.01 6.74 24.42
C MET A 236 24.14 6.06 23.38
N ARG A 237 23.57 4.92 23.74
CA ARG A 237 22.71 4.11 22.88
C ARG A 237 21.26 4.42 23.17
N SER A 238 20.44 4.56 22.12
CA SER A 238 18.99 4.69 22.21
C SER A 238 18.31 3.35 22.53
N ASN A 239 17.19 3.42 23.25
CA ASN A 239 16.28 2.30 23.46
C ASN A 239 15.29 2.09 22.30
N ILE A 240 15.23 3.02 21.34
CA ILE A 240 14.42 2.87 20.14
C ILE A 240 15.21 2.05 19.12
N THR A 241 14.77 0.82 18.87
CA THR A 241 15.42 -0.08 17.92
C THR A 241 14.71 -0.05 16.57
N VAL A 242 15.50 0.12 15.52
CA VAL A 242 15.08 -0.03 14.11
C VAL A 242 15.67 -1.32 13.58
N GLY A 243 14.84 -2.21 13.06
CA GLY A 243 15.28 -3.37 12.31
C GLY A 243 15.68 -2.98 10.89
N MET A 244 16.78 -3.50 10.40
CA MET A 244 17.23 -3.28 9.04
C MET A 244 17.50 -4.62 8.36
N PHE A 245 16.79 -4.91 7.29
CA PHE A 245 17.07 -6.04 6.42
C PHE A 245 17.95 -5.57 5.26
N ASP A 246 19.13 -6.17 5.13
CA ASP A 246 20.12 -5.79 4.11
C ASP A 246 21.17 -6.90 3.91
N GLY A 247 22.27 -6.58 3.25
CA GLY A 247 23.43 -7.45 3.03
C GLY A 247 24.43 -7.53 4.18
N GLY A 248 24.08 -7.04 5.40
CA GLY A 248 24.94 -6.99 6.58
C GLY A 248 25.63 -5.64 6.77
N ILE A 249 26.41 -5.49 7.86
CA ILE A 249 27.11 -4.24 8.20
C ILE A 249 28.57 -4.52 8.64
N VAL A 250 29.42 -3.53 8.49
CA VAL A 250 30.77 -3.52 9.11
C VAL A 250 30.62 -3.04 10.55
N GLU A 251 30.26 -3.94 11.47
CA GLU A 251 29.86 -3.61 12.85
C GLU A 251 30.93 -2.83 13.65
N ASN A 252 32.20 -3.07 13.35
CA ASN A 252 33.32 -2.38 14.01
C ASN A 252 33.68 -1.01 13.42
N HIS A 253 32.94 -0.54 12.38
CA HIS A 253 33.15 0.78 11.79
C HIS A 253 32.92 1.87 12.84
N THR A 254 33.85 2.80 12.98
CA THR A 254 33.93 3.80 14.07
C THR A 254 32.65 4.59 14.26
N LEU A 255 31.97 4.97 13.15
CA LEU A 255 30.74 5.78 13.19
C LEU A 255 29.50 5.00 13.61
N ILE A 256 29.48 3.67 13.47
CA ILE A 256 28.31 2.86 13.81
C ILE A 256 28.52 1.93 15.01
N LYS A 257 29.78 1.73 15.42
CA LYS A 257 30.12 0.87 16.55
C LYS A 257 29.43 1.31 17.84
N GLY A 258 28.66 0.39 18.43
CA GLY A 258 27.85 0.63 19.63
C GLY A 258 26.47 1.24 19.33
N TYR A 259 26.20 1.73 18.10
CA TYR A 259 24.90 2.24 17.66
C TYR A 259 24.17 1.25 16.74
N ALA A 260 24.88 0.22 16.28
CA ALA A 260 24.31 -0.85 15.49
C ALA A 260 24.86 -2.22 15.91
N LYS A 261 24.08 -3.26 15.62
CA LYS A 261 24.45 -4.67 15.81
C LYS A 261 24.09 -5.45 14.56
N GLY A 262 25.01 -6.33 14.13
CA GLY A 262 24.79 -7.26 13.01
C GLY A 262 24.28 -8.62 13.48
N ASN A 263 23.37 -9.21 12.72
CA ASN A 263 22.87 -10.58 12.90
C ASN A 263 22.85 -11.26 11.53
N ASP A 264 23.58 -12.35 11.40
CA ASP A 264 23.58 -13.21 10.22
C ASP A 264 22.43 -14.23 10.36
N VAL A 265 21.39 -14.10 9.55
CA VAL A 265 20.24 -15.02 9.55
C VAL A 265 20.25 -15.96 8.35
N VAL A 266 21.22 -15.80 7.45
CA VAL A 266 21.48 -16.71 6.32
C VAL A 266 22.88 -17.33 6.45
N ASN A 267 23.05 -18.55 5.96
CA ASN A 267 24.30 -19.32 6.11
C ASN A 267 25.41 -18.93 5.12
N THR A 268 25.11 -18.10 4.13
CA THR A 268 26.07 -17.62 3.14
C THR A 268 27.03 -16.59 3.74
N LYS A 269 28.19 -16.37 3.14
CA LYS A 269 29.10 -15.32 3.55
C LYS A 269 28.71 -13.98 2.96
N ALA A 270 28.79 -12.91 3.75
CA ALA A 270 28.63 -11.56 3.25
C ALA A 270 29.77 -11.19 2.29
N THR A 271 29.43 -10.43 1.23
CA THR A 271 30.45 -9.87 0.32
C THR A 271 30.85 -8.48 0.76
N SER A 272 31.96 -8.00 0.21
CA SER A 272 32.42 -6.63 0.42
C SER A 272 31.37 -5.59 0.01
N ASN A 273 30.68 -5.79 -1.12
CA ASN A 273 29.67 -4.88 -1.64
C ASN A 273 28.40 -4.90 -0.78
N SER A 274 27.95 -6.09 -0.35
CA SER A 274 26.77 -6.20 0.51
C SER A 274 26.98 -5.53 1.86
N LEU A 275 28.14 -5.74 2.50
CA LEU A 275 28.51 -5.08 3.75
C LEU A 275 28.63 -3.56 3.59
N GLN A 276 29.19 -3.09 2.48
CA GLN A 276 29.29 -1.68 2.18
C GLN A 276 27.92 -1.03 2.05
N HIS A 277 27.00 -1.66 1.27
CA HIS A 277 25.63 -1.17 1.10
C HIS A 277 24.92 -1.08 2.45
N GLY A 278 24.90 -2.16 3.22
CA GLY A 278 24.22 -2.17 4.51
C GLY A 278 24.84 -1.22 5.54
N THR A 279 26.20 -1.03 5.53
CA THR A 279 26.86 -0.04 6.40
C THR A 279 26.42 1.39 6.05
N SER A 280 26.34 1.72 4.76
CA SER A 280 25.87 3.04 4.29
C SER A 280 24.39 3.27 4.61
N VAL A 281 23.54 2.27 4.43
CA VAL A 281 22.12 2.30 4.80
C VAL A 281 21.97 2.47 6.32
N CYS A 282 22.72 1.72 7.11
CA CYS A 282 22.75 1.85 8.57
C CYS A 282 23.13 3.28 8.99
N GLY A 283 24.21 3.83 8.41
CA GLY A 283 24.62 5.22 8.65
C GLY A 283 23.52 6.23 8.31
N ALA A 284 22.79 6.02 7.22
CA ALA A 284 21.69 6.88 6.83
C ALA A 284 20.47 6.80 7.79
N ILE A 285 20.20 5.64 8.40
CA ILE A 285 19.18 5.52 9.48
C ILE A 285 19.61 6.31 10.71
N LEU A 286 20.90 6.19 11.10
CA LEU A 286 21.42 6.80 12.31
C LEU A 286 21.54 8.32 12.20
N TYR A 287 22.07 8.83 11.09
CA TYR A 287 22.52 10.21 10.94
C TYR A 287 21.86 10.99 9.80
N GLY A 288 21.11 10.33 8.90
CA GLY A 288 20.73 10.91 7.62
C GLY A 288 21.96 11.06 6.70
N HIS A 289 21.97 12.09 5.83
CA HIS A 289 23.14 12.39 5.01
C HIS A 289 24.16 13.24 5.79
N LEU A 290 25.45 12.94 5.59
CA LEU A 290 26.55 13.58 6.31
C LEU A 290 27.13 14.81 5.56
N SER A 291 26.37 15.44 4.66
CA SER A 291 26.80 16.61 3.89
C SER A 291 27.21 17.75 4.82
N GLY A 292 28.34 18.38 4.53
CA GLY A 292 28.90 19.46 5.34
C GLY A 292 29.65 19.00 6.60
N LYS A 293 29.70 17.70 6.89
CA LYS A 293 30.51 17.16 8.00
C LYS A 293 31.93 16.85 7.52
N THR A 294 32.88 17.20 8.34
CA THR A 294 34.32 17.02 8.11
C THR A 294 34.98 16.24 9.25
N SER A 295 36.23 15.84 9.12
CA SER A 295 37.01 15.16 10.18
C SER A 295 37.21 16.00 11.44
N LEU A 296 36.90 17.30 11.39
CA LEU A 296 36.97 18.20 12.56
C LEU A 296 35.68 18.19 13.37
N ASP A 297 34.55 17.78 12.76
CA ASP A 297 33.25 17.76 13.40
C ASP A 297 33.07 16.53 14.29
N GLU A 298 32.20 16.66 15.29
CA GLU A 298 31.75 15.58 16.14
C GLU A 298 30.26 15.34 15.90
N LEU A 299 29.85 14.09 15.75
CA LEU A 299 28.45 13.72 15.59
C LEU A 299 27.75 13.64 16.94
N ASP A 300 26.47 13.95 16.96
CA ASP A 300 25.59 13.65 18.09
C ASP A 300 25.31 12.15 18.19
N ASN A 301 24.91 11.70 19.40
CA ASN A 301 24.43 10.34 19.55
C ASN A 301 23.15 10.16 18.72
N PRO A 302 23.03 9.11 17.89
CA PRO A 302 21.87 8.89 17.09
C PRO A 302 20.63 8.57 17.95
N PRO A 303 19.44 9.06 17.57
CA PRO A 303 18.23 8.89 18.35
C PRO A 303 17.66 7.47 18.30
N VAL A 304 18.24 6.59 17.48
CA VAL A 304 17.83 5.19 17.30
C VAL A 304 19.05 4.27 17.43
N PHE A 305 18.78 3.01 17.75
CA PHE A 305 19.72 1.90 17.61
C PHE A 305 19.31 1.06 16.40
N VAL A 306 20.25 0.58 15.61
CA VAL A 306 19.97 -0.26 14.44
C VAL A 306 20.33 -1.71 14.72
N GLU A 307 19.39 -2.61 14.49
CA GLU A 307 19.66 -4.04 14.46
C GLU A 307 19.56 -4.53 13.02
N SER A 308 20.71 -4.82 12.43
CA SER A 308 20.83 -5.28 11.05
C SER A 308 20.71 -6.79 10.98
N PHE A 309 19.79 -7.26 10.17
CA PHE A 309 19.59 -8.68 9.83
C PHE A 309 20.06 -8.91 8.41
N ARG A 310 21.13 -9.67 8.25
CA ARG A 310 21.63 -10.03 6.94
C ARG A 310 20.77 -11.15 6.35
N VAL A 311 19.93 -10.79 5.39
CA VAL A 311 18.96 -11.69 4.74
C VAL A 311 19.32 -11.98 3.28
N LEU A 312 20.28 -11.26 2.71
CA LEU A 312 20.68 -11.43 1.33
C LEU A 312 21.83 -12.44 1.25
N PRO A 313 21.70 -13.45 0.37
CA PRO A 313 22.76 -14.35 0.02
C PRO A 313 23.91 -13.57 -0.63
N VAL A 314 25.05 -14.22 -0.77
CA VAL A 314 26.24 -13.71 -1.46
C VAL A 314 25.87 -13.24 -2.85
N ASP A 315 26.62 -12.24 -3.36
CA ASP A 315 26.57 -11.82 -4.75
C ASP A 315 26.37 -13.04 -5.66
N ALA A 316 25.18 -13.18 -6.18
CA ALA A 316 24.98 -13.91 -7.38
C ALA A 316 25.64 -13.12 -8.52
N GLN A 317 26.97 -13.10 -8.57
CA GLN A 317 27.59 -13.13 -9.87
C GLN A 317 27.21 -14.49 -10.45
N ILE A 318 26.04 -14.51 -11.05
CA ILE A 318 25.56 -15.65 -11.80
C ILE A 318 26.52 -15.81 -12.96
N THR A 319 27.55 -16.58 -12.72
CA THR A 319 28.16 -17.32 -13.79
C THR A 319 27.08 -18.31 -14.23
N SER A 320 26.82 -18.38 -15.50
CA SER A 320 25.78 -19.11 -16.25
C SER A 320 25.67 -20.62 -16.00
N THR A 321 25.91 -21.10 -14.80
CA THR A 321 25.78 -22.47 -14.38
C THR A 321 24.69 -22.58 -13.33
N ARG A 322 23.75 -23.48 -13.58
CA ARG A 322 22.58 -23.84 -12.79
C ARG A 322 22.92 -24.19 -11.33
N ASP A 323 23.33 -23.21 -10.53
CA ASP A 323 23.43 -23.40 -9.10
C ASP A 323 22.05 -23.17 -8.47
N ALA A 324 21.41 -24.27 -8.10
CA ALA A 324 20.10 -24.32 -7.48
C ALA A 324 20.00 -23.43 -6.22
N GLU A 325 21.10 -23.11 -5.55
CA GLU A 325 21.16 -22.24 -4.37
C GLU A 325 20.87 -20.77 -4.66
N SER A 326 21.27 -20.26 -5.83
CA SER A 326 21.01 -18.84 -6.20
C SER A 326 19.57 -18.61 -6.66
N VAL A 327 18.93 -19.63 -7.18
CA VAL A 327 17.59 -19.59 -7.78
C VAL A 327 16.50 -19.31 -6.75
N HIS A 328 16.67 -19.79 -5.54
CA HIS A 328 15.67 -19.68 -4.48
C HIS A 328 15.96 -18.54 -3.50
N GLY A 329 17.00 -17.74 -3.72
CA GLY A 329 17.48 -16.72 -2.79
C GLY A 329 16.41 -15.71 -2.38
N MET A 330 15.51 -15.33 -3.31
CA MET A 330 14.41 -14.42 -2.99
C MET A 330 13.42 -15.04 -1.99
N TYR A 331 13.03 -16.31 -2.19
CA TYR A 331 12.08 -16.98 -1.29
C TYR A 331 12.70 -17.23 0.07
N GLU A 332 13.98 -17.56 0.14
CA GLU A 332 14.71 -17.68 1.40
C GLU A 332 14.81 -16.32 2.10
N THR A 333 15.13 -15.26 1.37
CA THR A 333 15.14 -13.89 1.91
C THR A 333 13.79 -13.52 2.54
N ILE A 334 12.68 -13.77 1.85
CA ILE A 334 11.33 -13.50 2.36
C ILE A 334 11.04 -14.35 3.61
N ASP A 335 11.41 -15.64 3.60
CA ASP A 335 11.22 -16.55 4.73
C ASP A 335 11.99 -16.07 5.97
N GLN A 336 13.23 -15.59 5.79
CA GLN A 336 14.02 -15.06 6.90
C GLN A 336 13.46 -13.74 7.43
N ILE A 337 12.96 -12.86 6.56
CA ILE A 337 12.26 -11.63 7.00
C ILE A 337 11.04 -12.00 7.84
N GLU A 338 10.21 -12.91 7.34
CA GLU A 338 9.01 -13.39 8.04
C GLU A 338 9.35 -13.94 9.42
N LYS A 339 10.33 -14.84 9.50
CA LYS A 339 10.81 -15.44 10.74
C LYS A 339 11.32 -14.39 11.73
N VAL A 340 12.19 -13.49 11.29
CA VAL A 340 12.76 -12.44 12.15
C VAL A 340 11.66 -11.56 12.72
N VAL A 341 10.70 -11.12 11.91
CA VAL A 341 9.62 -10.22 12.37
C VAL A 341 8.69 -10.93 13.36
N GLU A 342 8.43 -12.23 13.16
CA GLU A 342 7.63 -13.03 14.09
C GLU A 342 8.35 -13.30 15.42
N GLU A 343 9.68 -13.45 15.41
CA GLU A 343 10.50 -13.65 16.62
C GLU A 343 10.80 -12.34 17.35
N ARG A 344 11.00 -11.23 16.64
CA ARG A 344 11.41 -9.93 17.18
C ARG A 344 10.23 -8.97 17.35
N LYS A 345 9.29 -9.37 18.20
CA LYS A 345 8.11 -8.57 18.54
C LYS A 345 8.43 -7.23 19.24
N ASP A 346 9.64 -7.06 19.72
CA ASP A 346 10.16 -5.82 20.32
C ASP A 346 10.47 -4.76 19.26
N ILE A 347 10.78 -5.14 18.02
CA ILE A 347 11.06 -4.22 16.92
C ILE A 347 9.78 -3.93 16.14
N LYS A 348 9.41 -2.67 16.02
CA LYS A 348 8.18 -2.23 15.37
C LYS A 348 8.41 -1.32 14.16
N LEU A 349 9.66 -1.02 13.82
CA LEU A 349 10.02 -0.19 12.66
C LEU A 349 11.16 -0.88 11.89
N TYR A 350 10.93 -1.14 10.61
CA TYR A 350 11.86 -1.86 9.75
C TYR A 350 12.20 -1.08 8.49
N ASN A 351 13.46 -1.16 8.06
CA ASN A 351 13.96 -0.62 6.81
C ASN A 351 14.33 -1.74 5.83
N LEU A 352 13.86 -1.63 4.59
CA LEU A 352 14.22 -2.48 3.46
C LEU A 352 14.64 -1.60 2.29
N SER A 353 15.95 -1.55 2.05
CA SER A 353 16.54 -0.75 0.98
C SER A 353 16.91 -1.59 -0.25
N PHE A 354 16.23 -2.69 -0.48
CA PHE A 354 16.42 -3.59 -1.60
C PHE A 354 15.09 -4.19 -2.08
N GLY A 355 15.09 -4.74 -3.28
CA GLY A 355 13.98 -5.46 -3.89
C GLY A 355 14.40 -6.02 -5.25
N PRO A 356 13.57 -6.88 -5.86
CA PRO A 356 13.81 -7.33 -7.23
C PRO A 356 13.70 -6.16 -8.21
N LYS A 357 14.55 -6.15 -9.23
CA LYS A 357 14.57 -5.12 -10.28
C LYS A 357 13.47 -5.35 -11.32
N GLU A 358 12.24 -5.32 -10.89
CA GLU A 358 11.07 -5.49 -11.76
C GLU A 358 9.96 -4.52 -11.41
N PRO A 359 9.31 -3.91 -12.42
CA PRO A 359 8.12 -3.11 -12.18
C PRO A 359 6.98 -3.99 -11.67
N ILE A 360 6.14 -3.43 -10.82
CA ILE A 360 4.95 -4.15 -10.33
C ILE A 360 3.97 -4.46 -11.47
N LEU A 361 3.32 -5.60 -11.38
CA LEU A 361 2.25 -6.04 -12.29
C LEU A 361 0.88 -5.75 -11.66
N ASP A 362 -0.08 -5.23 -12.45
CA ASP A 362 -1.43 -4.92 -11.94
C ASP A 362 -2.24 -6.20 -11.68
N ASP A 363 -2.01 -7.23 -12.49
CA ASP A 363 -2.77 -8.48 -12.46
C ASP A 363 -2.23 -9.50 -11.46
N ASN A 364 -1.12 -9.19 -10.81
CA ASN A 364 -0.47 -10.07 -9.85
C ASN A 364 0.02 -9.33 -8.61
N ILE A 365 0.11 -10.04 -7.50
CA ILE A 365 0.68 -9.54 -6.25
C ILE A 365 1.83 -10.46 -5.91
N SER A 366 3.03 -9.90 -5.80
CA SER A 366 4.19 -10.70 -5.44
C SER A 366 4.07 -11.25 -4.01
N ARG A 367 4.63 -12.42 -3.78
CA ARG A 367 4.72 -12.99 -2.45
C ARG A 367 5.38 -12.01 -1.47
N PHE A 368 6.41 -11.28 -1.91
CA PHE A 368 7.14 -10.34 -1.05
C PHE A 368 6.25 -9.21 -0.54
N THR A 369 5.49 -8.55 -1.42
CA THR A 369 4.53 -7.53 -1.05
C THR A 369 3.50 -8.06 -0.05
N TYR A 370 2.92 -9.23 -0.33
CA TYR A 370 1.89 -9.83 0.52
C TYR A 370 2.41 -10.17 1.92
N VAL A 371 3.62 -10.75 2.02
CA VAL A 371 4.20 -11.11 3.32
C VAL A 371 4.36 -9.88 4.21
N LEU A 372 4.89 -8.76 3.68
CA LEU A 372 5.06 -7.54 4.46
C LEU A 372 3.71 -6.94 4.90
N ASP A 373 2.73 -6.89 4.00
CA ASP A 373 1.39 -6.40 4.34
C ASP A 373 0.70 -7.29 5.38
N ARG A 374 0.84 -8.61 5.28
CA ARG A 374 0.32 -9.58 6.24
C ARG A 374 0.99 -9.45 7.61
N LEU A 375 2.31 -9.33 7.66
CA LEU A 375 3.06 -9.12 8.90
C LEU A 375 2.67 -7.81 9.59
N THR A 376 2.41 -6.77 8.81
CA THR A 376 1.91 -5.50 9.34
C THR A 376 0.51 -5.64 9.93
N TYR A 377 -0.40 -6.37 9.26
CA TYR A 377 -1.79 -6.51 9.69
C TYR A 377 -1.95 -7.50 10.85
N LYS A 378 -1.31 -8.67 10.76
CA LYS A 378 -1.50 -9.80 11.69
C LYS A 378 -0.64 -9.65 12.95
N VAL A 379 -1.14 -8.90 13.92
CA VAL A 379 -0.55 -8.77 15.25
C VAL A 379 -1.55 -9.17 16.33
N GLU A 380 -1.07 -9.51 17.52
CA GLU A 380 -1.91 -9.82 18.67
C GLU A 380 -2.68 -8.57 19.12
N GLU A 381 -3.83 -8.79 19.78
CA GLU A 381 -4.65 -7.68 20.28
C GLU A 381 -3.86 -6.85 21.31
N GLY A 382 -3.89 -5.54 21.15
CA GLY A 382 -3.12 -4.60 22.00
C GLY A 382 -1.68 -4.37 21.56
N GLU A 383 -1.13 -5.17 20.65
CA GLU A 383 0.22 -4.93 20.13
C GLU A 383 0.27 -3.81 19.08
N ILE A 384 1.44 -3.14 19.02
CA ILE A 384 1.76 -2.16 17.99
C ILE A 384 2.10 -2.89 16.70
N ASN A 385 1.45 -2.52 15.61
CA ASN A 385 1.73 -3.08 14.28
C ASN A 385 3.12 -2.64 13.80
N PRO A 386 3.94 -3.56 13.25
CA PRO A 386 5.20 -3.18 12.63
C PRO A 386 4.97 -2.36 11.36
N LEU A 387 5.88 -1.44 11.09
CA LEU A 387 5.91 -0.64 9.86
C LEU A 387 7.16 -0.98 9.07
N PHE A 388 6.99 -1.26 7.78
CA PHE A 388 8.07 -1.43 6.82
C PHE A 388 8.21 -0.18 5.97
N CYS A 389 9.43 0.36 5.88
CA CYS A 389 9.82 1.42 4.96
C CYS A 389 10.62 0.79 3.81
N THR A 390 10.20 0.99 2.56
CA THR A 390 10.80 0.34 1.39
C THR A 390 11.20 1.33 0.32
N ALA A 391 12.30 1.03 -0.38
CA ALA A 391 12.77 1.78 -1.52
C ALA A 391 11.92 1.47 -2.77
N VAL A 392 11.57 2.50 -3.53
CA VAL A 392 10.71 2.33 -4.73
C VAL A 392 11.44 1.79 -5.96
N GLY A 393 12.78 1.72 -5.93
CA GLY A 393 13.61 1.31 -7.06
C GLY A 393 14.27 2.47 -7.78
N ASN A 394 15.28 2.15 -8.62
CA ASN A 394 16.16 3.12 -9.27
C ASN A 394 16.05 3.11 -10.79
N ASP A 395 14.90 2.74 -11.33
CA ASP A 395 14.64 2.61 -12.77
C ASP A 395 13.78 3.73 -13.36
N GLY A 396 13.59 4.83 -12.63
CA GLY A 396 12.71 5.95 -13.00
C GLY A 396 13.07 6.65 -14.32
N ASN A 397 14.29 6.49 -14.81
CA ASN A 397 14.77 7.02 -16.09
C ASN A 397 14.67 6.01 -17.25
N LYS A 398 14.17 4.80 -16.99
CA LYS A 398 13.88 3.81 -18.03
C LYS A 398 12.57 4.13 -18.77
N GLY A 399 12.31 3.43 -19.87
CA GLY A 399 11.08 3.61 -20.67
C GLY A 399 9.80 3.35 -19.86
N GLU A 400 8.65 3.84 -20.37
CA GLU A 400 7.36 3.97 -19.69
C GLU A 400 6.92 2.65 -19.05
N TYR A 401 7.16 1.59 -19.19
CA TYR A 401 6.77 0.38 -18.42
C TYR A 401 7.75 0.08 -17.27
N PHE A 402 9.04 0.25 -17.54
CA PHE A 402 10.12 -0.14 -16.64
C PHE A 402 10.40 0.88 -15.52
N ASN A 403 9.92 2.12 -15.69
CA ASN A 403 10.14 3.19 -14.72
C ASN A 403 9.22 3.14 -13.50
N ARG A 404 8.31 2.16 -13.45
CA ARG A 404 7.32 2.01 -12.38
C ARG A 404 7.96 1.52 -11.09
N VAL A 405 7.34 1.85 -9.96
CA VAL A 405 7.74 1.36 -8.63
C VAL A 405 7.91 -0.16 -8.61
N GLN A 406 8.85 -0.65 -7.82
CA GLN A 406 9.26 -2.04 -7.77
C GLN A 406 8.74 -2.71 -6.49
N THR A 407 8.57 -4.03 -6.53
CA THR A 407 8.26 -4.88 -5.38
C THR A 407 9.36 -4.75 -4.31
N PRO A 408 9.06 -4.67 -3.01
CA PRO A 408 7.74 -4.68 -2.37
C PRO A 408 7.16 -3.28 -2.07
N SER A 409 7.63 -2.22 -2.75
CA SER A 409 7.21 -0.84 -2.43
C SER A 409 5.75 -0.54 -2.78
N ASP A 410 5.08 -1.45 -3.47
CA ASP A 410 3.66 -1.41 -3.78
C ASP A 410 2.75 -1.88 -2.62
N MET A 411 3.32 -2.28 -1.49
CA MET A 411 2.55 -2.66 -0.31
C MET A 411 1.59 -1.55 0.13
N VAL A 412 0.44 -1.96 0.69
CA VAL A 412 -0.63 -1.05 1.09
C VAL A 412 -0.47 -0.57 2.54
N ASN A 413 0.10 -1.40 3.42
CA ASN A 413 0.24 -1.10 4.84
C ASN A 413 1.58 -0.44 5.23
N GLY A 414 2.52 -0.29 4.30
CA GLY A 414 3.85 0.25 4.56
C GLY A 414 4.09 1.64 3.98
N LEU A 415 5.34 2.09 4.04
CA LEU A 415 5.81 3.38 3.53
C LEU A 415 6.80 3.15 2.37
N ALA A 416 6.42 3.56 1.16
CA ALA A 416 7.27 3.52 -0.02
C ALA A 416 7.96 4.88 -0.24
N VAL A 417 9.28 4.88 -0.28
CA VAL A 417 10.09 6.10 -0.32
C VAL A 417 10.85 6.20 -1.62
N GLY A 418 10.60 7.28 -2.37
CA GLY A 418 11.36 7.67 -3.53
C GLY A 418 12.45 8.69 -3.18
N ALA A 419 13.25 9.06 -4.17
CA ALA A 419 14.38 9.96 -3.99
C ALA A 419 14.14 11.33 -4.64
N TYR A 420 14.53 12.39 -3.91
CA TYR A 420 14.71 13.72 -4.49
C TYR A 420 16.17 14.17 -4.47
N THR A 421 16.48 15.14 -5.30
CA THR A 421 17.74 15.88 -5.34
C THR A 421 17.45 17.37 -5.50
N TYR A 422 18.47 18.17 -5.73
CA TYR A 422 18.36 19.61 -5.99
C TYR A 422 18.80 19.95 -7.42
N ASN A 423 18.05 20.80 -8.10
CA ASN A 423 18.46 21.36 -9.37
C ASN A 423 19.54 22.45 -9.19
N ALA A 424 20.01 23.03 -10.30
CA ALA A 424 21.01 24.10 -10.28
C ALA A 424 20.56 25.36 -9.50
N LEU A 425 19.25 25.59 -9.37
CA LEU A 425 18.67 26.69 -8.61
C LEU A 425 18.49 26.39 -7.11
N GLY A 426 18.85 25.18 -6.67
CA GLY A 426 18.65 24.73 -5.28
C GLY A 426 17.23 24.33 -4.96
N GLU A 427 16.35 24.11 -5.94
CA GLU A 427 14.98 23.63 -5.75
C GLU A 427 14.96 22.12 -5.71
N LYS A 428 14.09 21.55 -4.84
CA LYS A 428 13.86 20.10 -4.77
C LYS A 428 13.17 19.60 -6.03
N ILE A 429 13.77 18.59 -6.66
CA ILE A 429 13.22 17.88 -7.81
C ILE A 429 13.31 16.36 -7.56
N ARG A 430 12.43 15.57 -8.19
CA ARG A 430 12.58 14.11 -8.18
C ARG A 430 13.96 13.77 -8.80
N ALA A 431 14.70 12.89 -8.17
CA ALA A 431 15.88 12.31 -8.78
C ALA A 431 15.45 11.45 -9.98
N ASP A 432 16.08 11.61 -11.12
CA ASP A 432 15.68 11.00 -12.40
C ASP A 432 15.58 9.47 -12.34
N TYR A 433 16.50 8.84 -11.58
CA TYR A 433 16.51 7.40 -11.35
C TYR A 433 15.34 6.91 -10.46
N SER A 434 14.74 7.76 -9.62
CA SER A 434 13.70 7.33 -8.69
C SER A 434 12.47 6.82 -9.43
N SER A 435 12.13 5.55 -9.24
CA SER A 435 10.94 4.93 -9.87
C SER A 435 9.66 5.66 -9.47
N ILE A 436 8.66 5.63 -10.37
CA ILE A 436 7.43 6.42 -10.28
C ILE A 436 6.19 5.52 -10.16
N GLY A 437 5.09 6.10 -9.69
CA GLY A 437 3.78 5.44 -9.69
C GLY A 437 3.18 5.25 -11.11
N PRO A 438 1.95 4.75 -11.17
CA PRO A 438 1.09 4.47 -10.03
C PRO A 438 1.49 3.19 -9.26
N GLY A 439 1.10 3.13 -8.00
CA GLY A 439 1.09 1.88 -7.25
C GLY A 439 -0.09 0.98 -7.65
N ARG A 440 -0.41 -0.03 -6.83
CA ARG A 440 -1.55 -0.93 -7.05
C ARG A 440 -2.87 -0.37 -6.53
N GLU A 441 -3.96 -1.04 -6.85
CA GLU A 441 -5.27 -0.78 -6.27
C GLU A 441 -5.20 -0.94 -4.74
N GLY A 442 -5.65 0.07 -3.99
CA GLY A 442 -5.49 0.16 -2.53
C GLY A 442 -4.28 0.99 -2.05
N ALA A 443 -3.32 1.28 -2.94
CA ALA A 443 -2.20 2.18 -2.71
C ALA A 443 -1.76 2.83 -4.04
N LYS A 444 -2.67 3.49 -4.73
CA LYS A 444 -2.42 4.07 -6.06
C LYS A 444 -1.36 5.16 -6.04
N THR A 445 -1.30 5.91 -4.94
CA THR A 445 -0.29 6.96 -4.79
C THR A 445 1.00 6.34 -4.29
N LYS A 446 1.93 6.08 -5.20
CA LYS A 446 3.31 5.66 -4.94
C LYS A 446 4.27 6.48 -5.82
N PRO A 447 5.48 6.78 -5.33
CA PRO A 447 5.93 6.64 -3.93
C PRO A 447 4.96 7.33 -2.96
N ASP A 448 5.00 6.99 -1.65
CA ASP A 448 4.22 7.76 -0.67
C ASP A 448 4.78 9.19 -0.55
N LEU A 449 6.12 9.31 -0.50
CA LEU A 449 6.83 10.59 -0.48
C LEU A 449 8.26 10.42 -1.01
N LEU A 450 8.95 11.55 -1.20
CA LEU A 450 10.35 11.56 -1.57
C LEU A 450 11.20 12.09 -0.40
N GLU A 451 12.35 11.43 -0.15
CA GLU A 451 13.42 11.92 0.70
C GLU A 451 14.69 12.19 -0.10
N PHE A 452 15.66 12.90 0.50
CA PHE A 452 16.91 13.17 -0.18
C PHE A 452 17.65 11.85 -0.45
N GLY A 453 17.89 11.58 -1.74
CA GLY A 453 18.60 10.39 -2.20
C GLY A 453 19.88 10.70 -2.97
N GLY A 454 20.14 11.98 -3.21
CA GLY A 454 21.31 12.45 -3.94
C GLY A 454 21.20 12.36 -5.46
N SER A 455 22.21 12.87 -6.14
CA SER A 455 22.45 12.76 -7.57
C SER A 455 23.95 12.84 -7.85
N GLN A 456 24.36 12.79 -9.11
CA GLN A 456 25.77 12.94 -9.47
C GLN A 456 26.30 14.34 -9.10
N GLU A 457 25.49 15.38 -9.27
CA GLU A 457 25.83 16.79 -8.97
C GLU A 457 25.68 17.13 -7.48
N ARG A 458 24.79 16.44 -6.81
CA ARG A 458 24.47 16.63 -5.38
C ARG A 458 24.43 15.27 -4.68
N PRO A 459 25.61 14.61 -4.48
CA PRO A 459 25.65 13.26 -3.96
C PRO A 459 25.17 13.19 -2.50
N PHE A 460 24.64 12.04 -2.14
CA PHE A 460 24.40 11.67 -0.75
C PHE A 460 25.73 11.28 -0.09
N ILE A 461 26.05 11.88 1.03
CA ILE A 461 27.25 11.53 1.79
C ILE A 461 26.90 10.43 2.79
N VAL A 462 27.53 9.27 2.62
CA VAL A 462 27.28 8.04 3.38
C VAL A 462 28.45 7.70 4.31
N VAL A 463 28.17 6.89 5.35
CA VAL A 463 29.21 6.17 6.05
C VAL A 463 29.91 5.22 5.07
N GLY A 464 31.22 5.33 4.97
CA GLY A 464 32.05 4.56 4.05
C GLY A 464 32.21 3.10 4.46
N LYS A 465 32.98 2.36 3.69
CA LYS A 465 33.34 0.97 3.99
C LYS A 465 34.50 0.89 4.95
N GLU A 466 35.50 1.76 4.76
CA GLU A 466 36.70 1.81 5.61
C GLU A 466 36.39 2.58 6.89
N ASN A 467 37.05 2.16 7.98
CA ASN A 467 36.97 2.86 9.26
C ASN A 467 37.29 4.36 9.10
N ASP A 468 36.55 5.19 9.85
CA ASP A 468 36.70 6.64 9.87
C ASP A 468 36.45 7.34 8.52
N LYS A 469 35.93 6.62 7.50
CA LYS A 469 35.66 7.18 6.17
C LYS A 469 34.21 7.45 5.93
N ILE A 470 33.96 8.46 5.11
CA ILE A 470 32.69 8.74 4.46
C ILE A 470 32.88 8.75 2.95
N GLY A 471 31.84 8.38 2.22
CA GLY A 471 31.87 8.34 0.77
C GLY A 471 30.67 9.03 0.15
N ILE A 472 30.60 9.04 -1.18
CA ILE A 472 29.49 9.61 -1.93
C ILE A 472 28.69 8.53 -2.66
N SER A 473 27.38 8.67 -2.69
CA SER A 473 26.49 7.76 -3.39
C SER A 473 25.18 8.45 -3.81
N ALA A 474 24.29 7.73 -4.47
CA ALA A 474 22.91 8.15 -4.75
C ALA A 474 22.01 6.93 -4.91
N GLY A 475 20.75 7.04 -4.51
CA GLY A 475 19.76 5.98 -4.67
C GLY A 475 18.55 6.11 -3.76
N THR A 476 17.47 5.45 -4.13
CA THR A 476 16.28 5.31 -3.27
C THR A 476 16.59 4.47 -2.03
N SER A 477 17.60 3.59 -2.12
CA SER A 477 18.14 2.83 -0.98
C SER A 477 18.77 3.71 0.10
N LEU A 478 19.09 4.98 -0.18
CA LEU A 478 19.57 5.97 0.78
C LEU A 478 18.45 6.93 1.24
N ALA A 479 17.48 7.22 0.38
CA ALA A 479 16.32 8.03 0.73
C ALA A 479 15.42 7.30 1.77
N THR A 480 15.24 6.00 1.63
CA THR A 480 14.40 5.18 2.51
C THR A 480 14.88 5.18 3.96
N PRO A 481 16.16 4.93 4.27
CA PRO A 481 16.66 4.98 5.64
C PRO A 481 16.57 6.38 6.27
N VAL A 482 16.59 7.47 5.48
CA VAL A 482 16.32 8.82 6.00
C VAL A 482 14.90 8.91 6.54
N ALA A 483 13.89 8.43 5.78
CA ALA A 483 12.50 8.39 6.25
C ALA A 483 12.36 7.50 7.50
N THR A 484 12.99 6.32 7.50
CA THR A 484 12.99 5.39 8.62
C THR A 484 13.62 6.03 9.86
N GLY A 485 14.79 6.66 9.73
CA GLY A 485 15.46 7.37 10.80
C GLY A 485 14.63 8.52 11.38
N LYS A 486 13.91 9.28 10.53
CA LYS A 486 12.98 10.33 10.96
C LYS A 486 11.82 9.77 11.80
N ILE A 487 11.23 8.65 11.40
CA ILE A 487 10.17 7.99 12.19
C ILE A 487 10.74 7.52 13.52
N GLY A 488 11.89 6.85 13.52
CA GLY A 488 12.55 6.42 14.74
C GLY A 488 12.88 7.59 15.66
N ARG A 489 13.33 8.74 15.13
CA ARG A 489 13.55 9.96 15.89
C ARG A 489 12.27 10.53 16.50
N MET A 490 11.15 10.53 15.75
CA MET A 490 9.85 10.93 16.31
C MET A 490 9.42 10.02 17.46
N MET A 491 9.62 8.71 17.33
CA MET A 491 9.35 7.74 18.41
C MET A 491 10.24 7.99 19.64
N ALA A 492 11.50 8.39 19.44
CA ALA A 492 12.41 8.74 20.53
C ALA A 492 12.00 10.02 21.25
N HIS A 493 11.39 10.96 20.54
CA HIS A 493 10.86 12.20 21.14
C HIS A 493 9.57 11.97 21.94
N SER A 494 8.73 11.00 21.56
CA SER A 494 7.49 10.75 22.30
C SER A 494 7.03 9.28 22.19
N PRO A 495 6.77 8.63 23.34
CA PRO A 495 6.22 7.27 23.36
C PRO A 495 4.80 7.19 22.78
N SER A 496 4.09 8.32 22.66
CA SER A 496 2.78 8.39 22.00
C SER A 496 2.86 8.28 20.49
N ILE A 497 4.05 8.41 19.90
CA ILE A 497 4.22 8.32 18.45
C ILE A 497 4.61 6.88 18.08
N THR A 498 3.62 6.14 17.62
CA THR A 498 3.83 4.80 17.04
C THR A 498 4.44 4.90 15.64
N PRO A 499 5.05 3.83 15.08
CA PRO A 499 5.59 3.85 13.73
C PRO A 499 4.57 4.32 12.67
N HIS A 500 3.32 3.84 12.75
CA HIS A 500 2.27 4.23 11.80
C HIS A 500 1.80 5.68 11.98
N LEU A 501 1.82 6.22 13.21
CA LEU A 501 1.57 7.64 13.42
C LEU A 501 2.74 8.48 12.86
N GLY A 502 3.98 8.00 12.98
CA GLY A 502 5.14 8.57 12.32
C GLY A 502 5.02 8.58 10.80
N ARG A 503 4.56 7.46 10.19
CA ARG A 503 4.20 7.39 8.76
C ARG A 503 3.19 8.47 8.39
N THR A 504 2.12 8.59 9.18
CA THR A 504 1.07 9.59 8.95
C THR A 504 1.62 11.00 8.99
N LEU A 505 2.46 11.32 9.96
CA LEU A 505 3.10 12.64 10.13
C LEU A 505 4.06 12.97 8.99
N LEU A 506 4.86 12.02 8.51
CA LEU A 506 5.74 12.23 7.35
C LEU A 506 4.92 12.57 6.10
N ILE A 507 3.90 11.77 5.77
CA ILE A 507 3.03 12.00 4.61
C ILE A 507 2.26 13.33 4.78
N HIS A 508 1.76 13.61 5.98
CA HIS A 508 1.01 14.82 6.29
C HIS A 508 1.83 16.09 6.04
N ASN A 509 3.10 16.08 6.41
CA ASN A 509 4.00 17.21 6.27
C ASN A 509 4.77 17.25 4.93
N ALA A 510 4.65 16.23 4.08
CA ALA A 510 5.25 16.24 2.75
C ALA A 510 4.66 17.35 1.89
N ILE A 511 5.51 18.07 1.15
CA ILE A 511 5.14 19.25 0.36
C ILE A 511 5.18 18.91 -1.11
N SER A 512 4.02 18.83 -1.77
CA SER A 512 3.94 18.63 -3.20
C SER A 512 4.28 19.92 -3.95
N PRO A 513 5.11 19.87 -5.02
CA PRO A 513 5.46 21.05 -5.82
C PRO A 513 4.26 21.77 -6.42
N ARG A 514 3.18 21.04 -6.71
CA ARG A 514 1.95 21.56 -7.32
C ARG A 514 0.76 21.55 -6.38
N GLY A 515 0.98 21.32 -5.07
CA GLY A 515 -0.08 21.23 -4.07
C GLY A 515 -1.00 20.00 -4.18
N ILE A 516 -0.78 19.12 -5.16
CA ILE A 516 -1.53 17.88 -5.38
C ILE A 516 -0.58 16.68 -5.55
N ARG A 517 -1.04 15.52 -5.13
CA ARG A 517 -0.32 14.26 -5.34
C ARG A 517 -0.15 13.93 -6.83
N ASN A 518 0.94 13.27 -7.18
CA ASN A 518 1.22 12.78 -8.54
C ASN A 518 2.05 11.50 -8.50
N ASN A 519 2.22 10.86 -9.66
CA ASN A 519 2.97 9.60 -9.76
C ASN A 519 4.49 9.77 -9.59
N GLU A 520 5.03 10.97 -9.76
CA GLU A 520 6.47 11.23 -9.65
C GLU A 520 6.92 11.46 -8.21
N CYS A 521 6.12 12.22 -7.44
CA CYS A 521 6.49 12.69 -6.11
C CYS A 521 5.57 12.15 -5.00
N GLY A 522 4.55 11.39 -5.34
CA GLY A 522 3.55 10.96 -4.38
C GLY A 522 2.86 12.15 -3.70
N TYR A 523 2.90 12.17 -2.37
CA TYR A 523 2.38 13.29 -1.58
C TYR A 523 3.36 14.46 -1.45
N GLY A 524 4.58 14.33 -1.97
CA GLY A 524 5.58 15.39 -2.08
C GLY A 524 6.90 15.11 -1.42
N PHE A 525 7.72 16.16 -1.28
CA PHE A 525 9.03 16.11 -0.64
C PHE A 525 8.90 16.10 0.89
N GLY A 526 9.62 15.20 1.54
CA GLY A 526 9.70 15.15 2.99
C GLY A 526 10.31 16.43 3.58
N LYS A 527 9.86 16.80 4.78
CA LYS A 527 10.51 17.85 5.55
C LYS A 527 11.86 17.36 6.08
N GLU A 528 12.85 18.23 6.06
CA GLU A 528 14.22 17.88 6.47
C GLU A 528 14.32 17.67 7.98
N ASP A 529 13.77 18.60 8.75
CA ASP A 529 13.84 18.56 10.20
C ASP A 529 12.58 17.93 10.81
N VAL A 530 12.80 16.96 11.71
CA VAL A 530 11.75 16.32 12.51
C VAL A 530 11.13 17.30 13.50
N ASP A 531 11.91 18.23 14.02
CA ASP A 531 11.41 19.26 14.94
C ASP A 531 10.32 20.12 14.31
N ASP A 532 10.46 20.43 13.01
CA ASP A 532 9.44 21.16 12.26
C ASP A 532 8.14 20.35 12.04
N ILE A 533 8.22 19.02 12.16
CA ILE A 533 7.06 18.14 12.10
C ILE A 533 6.34 18.12 13.45
N LEU A 534 7.11 18.07 14.55
CA LEU A 534 6.59 17.88 15.90
C LEU A 534 6.13 19.17 16.57
N LYS A 535 6.69 20.32 16.19
CA LYS A 535 6.37 21.61 16.82
C LYS A 535 5.20 22.31 16.15
N CYS A 536 4.26 22.78 16.97
CA CYS A 536 3.21 23.70 16.55
C CYS A 536 3.70 25.14 16.76
N ILE A 537 3.75 25.94 15.70
CA ILE A 537 4.34 27.29 15.74
C ILE A 537 3.33 28.33 15.25
N GLY A 538 3.18 29.41 16.01
CA GLY A 538 2.46 30.62 15.61
C GLY A 538 0.98 30.35 15.29
N ASN A 539 0.62 30.47 14.03
CA ASN A 539 -0.75 30.35 13.52
C ASN A 539 -1.18 28.95 13.13
N ARG A 540 -0.40 27.93 13.51
CA ARG A 540 -0.58 26.54 13.09
C ARG A 540 -0.61 25.59 14.27
N VAL A 541 -1.54 24.61 14.24
CA VAL A 541 -1.64 23.52 15.20
C VAL A 541 -1.96 22.21 14.48
N THR A 542 -1.35 21.13 14.93
CA THR A 542 -1.62 19.77 14.43
C THR A 542 -2.20 18.92 15.56
N ILE A 543 -3.30 18.25 15.29
CA ILE A 543 -4.01 17.37 16.21
C ILE A 543 -3.94 15.95 15.66
N LEU A 544 -3.67 14.99 16.53
CA LEU A 544 -3.50 13.58 16.17
C LEU A 544 -4.63 12.74 16.76
N TYR A 545 -5.10 11.78 15.97
CA TYR A 545 -6.06 10.78 16.38
C TYR A 545 -5.57 9.40 15.95
N SER A 546 -5.82 8.41 16.77
CA SER A 546 -5.60 7.00 16.42
C SER A 546 -6.67 6.14 17.10
N GLY A 547 -7.02 5.04 16.50
CA GLY A 547 -8.00 4.14 17.07
C GLY A 547 -8.33 2.95 16.17
N ILE A 548 -9.29 2.18 16.62
CA ILE A 548 -9.89 1.07 15.89
C ILE A 548 -11.32 1.44 15.58
N LEU A 549 -11.67 1.47 14.30
CA LEU A 549 -13.03 1.73 13.84
C LEU A 549 -13.73 0.40 13.58
N PRO A 550 -14.75 0.05 14.35
CA PRO A 550 -15.51 -1.19 14.12
C PRO A 550 -16.15 -1.18 12.73
N ALA A 551 -16.39 -2.37 12.20
CA ALA A 551 -17.03 -2.57 10.92
C ALA A 551 -18.37 -1.82 10.82
N ALA A 552 -18.66 -1.24 9.66
CA ALA A 552 -19.88 -0.49 9.37
C ALA A 552 -20.20 0.65 10.34
N SER A 553 -19.21 1.08 11.14
CA SER A 553 -19.35 2.16 12.13
C SER A 553 -18.89 3.49 11.58
N THR A 554 -19.29 4.56 12.27
CA THR A 554 -18.83 5.92 11.99
C THR A 554 -18.31 6.55 13.26
N VAL A 555 -17.11 7.14 13.19
CA VAL A 555 -16.57 7.98 14.27
C VAL A 555 -16.57 9.44 13.85
N LYS A 556 -16.86 10.33 14.80
CA LYS A 556 -16.77 11.77 14.64
C LYS A 556 -15.49 12.28 15.31
N LEU A 557 -14.62 12.90 14.53
CA LEU A 557 -13.38 13.52 14.99
C LEU A 557 -13.57 15.05 15.00
N PRO A 558 -13.64 15.70 16.17
CA PRO A 558 -13.76 17.15 16.27
C PRO A 558 -12.54 17.83 15.62
N ILE A 559 -12.75 18.90 14.91
CA ILE A 559 -11.69 19.80 14.46
C ILE A 559 -11.76 21.04 15.35
N PHE A 560 -10.79 21.20 16.22
CA PHE A 560 -10.79 22.28 17.20
C PHE A 560 -10.41 23.60 16.53
N SER A 561 -11.43 24.38 16.20
CA SER A 561 -11.25 25.72 15.66
C SER A 561 -11.07 26.72 16.82
N PRO A 562 -10.09 27.63 16.76
CA PRO A 562 -10.05 28.72 17.73
C PRO A 562 -11.36 29.48 17.65
N GLY A 563 -11.87 29.97 18.80
CA GLY A 563 -13.03 30.86 18.87
C GLY A 563 -12.70 32.19 18.18
N VAL A 564 -12.71 32.14 16.86
CA VAL A 564 -12.16 33.21 16.02
C VAL A 564 -13.23 34.27 15.84
N SER A 565 -12.95 35.45 16.31
CA SER A 565 -13.76 36.64 16.01
C SER A 565 -13.90 36.80 14.49
N GLN A 566 -15.04 37.32 14.02
CA GLN A 566 -15.37 37.49 12.60
C GLN A 566 -14.32 38.26 11.76
N SER A 567 -13.28 38.81 12.40
CA SER A 567 -12.21 39.62 11.80
C SER A 567 -11.02 38.79 11.26
N ILE A 568 -10.98 37.47 11.43
CA ILE A 568 -9.86 36.65 10.99
C ILE A 568 -10.17 36.00 9.63
N GLY A 569 -9.16 35.97 8.76
CA GLY A 569 -9.25 35.61 7.36
C GLY A 569 -9.62 34.13 7.08
N ASN A 570 -8.92 33.51 6.13
CA ASN A 570 -9.14 32.13 5.75
C ASN A 570 -8.44 31.17 6.72
N VAL A 571 -9.10 30.06 7.00
CA VAL A 571 -8.56 28.89 7.70
C VAL A 571 -8.29 27.80 6.68
N SER A 572 -7.07 27.29 6.69
CA SER A 572 -6.69 26.10 5.94
C SER A 572 -6.72 24.89 6.88
N ILE A 573 -7.41 23.84 6.49
CA ILE A 573 -7.51 22.57 7.20
C ILE A 573 -6.93 21.50 6.30
N VAL A 574 -5.87 20.85 6.74
CA VAL A 574 -5.26 19.70 6.07
C VAL A 574 -5.51 18.48 6.94
N TRP A 575 -5.96 17.39 6.37
CA TRP A 575 -6.03 16.11 7.08
C TRP A 575 -5.40 14.99 6.26
N THR A 576 -4.74 14.11 6.98
CA THR A 576 -4.16 12.88 6.43
C THR A 576 -4.66 11.71 7.26
N ILE A 577 -5.16 10.70 6.60
CA ILE A 577 -5.64 9.44 7.19
C ILE A 577 -4.77 8.33 6.64
N THR A 578 -4.19 7.52 7.51
CA THR A 578 -3.58 6.25 7.12
C THR A 578 -4.29 5.12 7.85
N THR A 579 -4.40 3.98 7.21
CA THR A 579 -5.07 2.80 7.75
C THR A 579 -4.19 1.56 7.64
N ILE A 580 -4.51 0.56 8.46
CA ILE A 580 -3.98 -0.80 8.32
C ILE A 580 -5.17 -1.69 8.00
N VAL A 581 -5.07 -2.41 6.90
CA VAL A 581 -6.15 -3.25 6.35
C VAL A 581 -5.67 -4.67 6.11
N ASN A 582 -6.60 -5.62 6.13
CA ASN A 582 -6.33 -7.01 5.79
C ASN A 582 -6.09 -7.13 4.27
N PRO A 583 -4.90 -7.59 3.81
CA PRO A 583 -4.63 -7.77 2.40
C PRO A 583 -5.27 -9.05 1.88
N ASP A 584 -5.99 -8.98 0.76
CA ASP A 584 -6.52 -10.15 0.05
C ASP A 584 -5.70 -10.46 -1.20
N ILE A 585 -4.81 -11.41 -1.08
CA ILE A 585 -3.93 -11.80 -2.19
C ILE A 585 -4.70 -12.47 -3.34
N THR A 586 -5.92 -12.90 -3.13
CA THR A 586 -6.72 -13.61 -4.16
C THR A 586 -7.39 -12.67 -5.14
N ASP A 587 -7.53 -11.37 -4.80
CA ASP A 587 -8.17 -10.38 -5.66
C ASP A 587 -7.30 -9.12 -5.82
N THR A 588 -6.59 -9.02 -6.95
CA THR A 588 -5.66 -7.89 -7.21
C THR A 588 -6.38 -6.55 -7.36
N ASP A 589 -7.63 -6.55 -7.81
CA ASP A 589 -8.47 -5.34 -7.89
C ASP A 589 -9.17 -5.00 -6.57
N ALA A 590 -9.13 -5.93 -5.62
CA ALA A 590 -9.69 -5.76 -4.28
C ALA A 590 -8.69 -6.20 -3.21
N TYR A 591 -7.41 -5.95 -3.43
CA TYR A 591 -6.35 -6.29 -2.48
C TYR A 591 -6.58 -5.69 -1.09
N THR A 592 -7.19 -4.50 -1.02
CA THR A 592 -7.71 -3.91 0.22
C THR A 592 -9.21 -4.16 0.31
N ASN A 593 -9.64 -4.99 1.26
CA ASN A 593 -11.05 -5.33 1.44
C ASN A 593 -11.83 -4.36 2.33
N ASN A 594 -11.12 -3.48 3.02
CA ASN A 594 -11.67 -2.47 3.91
C ASN A 594 -11.12 -1.11 3.56
N CYS A 595 -11.90 -0.07 3.77
CA CYS A 595 -11.43 1.30 3.68
C CYS A 595 -12.21 2.23 4.62
N ILE A 596 -11.67 3.43 4.80
CA ILE A 596 -12.34 4.51 5.51
C ILE A 596 -12.80 5.56 4.48
N GLU A 597 -14.09 5.85 4.47
CA GLU A 597 -14.62 7.03 3.81
C GLU A 597 -14.62 8.21 4.77
N ASP A 598 -13.93 9.29 4.39
CA ASP A 598 -13.90 10.53 5.14
C ASP A 598 -14.92 11.54 4.63
N THR A 599 -15.53 12.29 5.54
CA THR A 599 -16.39 13.43 5.18
C THR A 599 -16.15 14.58 6.13
N PHE A 600 -15.87 15.77 5.57
CA PHE A 600 -15.65 16.99 6.33
C PHE A 600 -16.95 17.81 6.47
N TYR A 601 -17.26 18.20 7.70
CA TYR A 601 -18.40 19.04 8.05
C TYR A 601 -17.88 20.36 8.63
N PRO A 602 -18.04 21.49 7.93
CA PRO A 602 -17.53 22.77 8.41
C PRO A 602 -18.38 23.37 9.53
N ASN A 603 -19.66 22.99 9.61
CA ASN A 603 -20.61 23.56 10.56
C ASN A 603 -21.56 22.46 11.06
N SER A 604 -21.61 22.29 12.38
CA SER A 604 -22.45 21.28 13.03
C SER A 604 -23.94 21.65 13.14
N THR A 605 -24.33 22.86 12.74
CA THR A 605 -25.69 23.39 12.94
C THR A 605 -26.46 23.66 11.65
N VAL A 606 -25.84 23.47 10.49
CA VAL A 606 -26.48 23.69 9.17
C VAL A 606 -26.94 22.38 8.59
N PHE A 607 -28.26 22.22 8.39
CA PHE A 607 -28.88 21.00 7.88
C PHE A 607 -29.64 21.22 6.59
N ASN A 608 -29.73 20.16 5.77
CA ASN A 608 -30.60 20.12 4.61
C ASN A 608 -31.96 19.52 4.98
N PHE A 609 -33.02 20.16 4.49
CA PHE A 609 -34.40 19.65 4.54
C PHE A 609 -34.80 19.23 3.14
N VAL A 610 -35.19 17.97 2.98
CA VAL A 610 -35.41 17.31 1.70
C VAL A 610 -36.83 16.78 1.61
N LYS A 611 -37.53 17.05 0.49
CA LYS A 611 -38.83 16.47 0.14
C LYS A 611 -38.80 16.08 -1.33
N LYS A 612 -39.36 14.90 -1.67
CA LYS A 612 -39.41 14.40 -3.05
C LYS A 612 -40.09 15.40 -3.99
N GLY A 613 -39.43 15.76 -5.08
CA GLY A 613 -39.96 16.70 -6.07
C GLY A 613 -39.90 18.18 -5.66
N LYS A 614 -39.30 18.51 -4.54
CA LYS A 614 -39.13 19.89 -4.06
C LYS A 614 -37.66 20.27 -3.95
N LYS A 615 -37.39 21.59 -4.02
CA LYS A 615 -36.01 22.11 -3.80
C LYS A 615 -35.55 21.83 -2.37
N VAL A 616 -34.30 21.46 -2.22
CA VAL A 616 -33.64 21.28 -0.92
C VAL A 616 -33.57 22.63 -0.22
N ILE A 617 -34.02 22.69 1.04
CA ILE A 617 -33.97 23.88 1.89
C ILE A 617 -32.84 23.68 2.89
N ARG A 618 -31.97 24.67 3.04
CA ARG A 618 -30.85 24.67 3.98
C ARG A 618 -31.12 25.63 5.10
N LEU A 619 -31.13 25.15 6.35
CA LEU A 619 -31.32 25.97 7.55
C LEU A 619 -30.11 25.92 8.46
N ASN A 620 -29.78 27.08 9.05
CA ASN A 620 -28.84 27.18 10.16
C ASN A 620 -29.60 27.25 11.48
N LEU A 621 -29.57 26.16 12.24
CA LEU A 621 -30.36 26.02 13.46
C LEU A 621 -29.89 26.90 14.64
N THR A 622 -28.80 27.68 14.50
CA THR A 622 -28.40 28.68 15.48
C THR A 622 -29.20 30.00 15.38
N LYS A 623 -29.92 30.20 14.29
CA LYS A 623 -30.72 31.41 14.09
C LYS A 623 -32.04 31.31 14.82
N PRO A 624 -32.52 32.37 15.53
CA PRO A 624 -33.76 32.31 16.30
C PRO A 624 -35.00 31.93 15.49
N GLU A 625 -35.08 32.39 14.23
CA GLU A 625 -36.16 32.05 13.31
C GLU A 625 -36.13 30.64 12.78
N ALA A 626 -34.99 29.97 12.84
CA ALA A 626 -34.81 28.62 12.24
C ALA A 626 -35.64 27.55 12.95
N ALA A 627 -35.89 27.65 14.23
CA ALA A 627 -36.72 26.70 14.97
C ALA A 627 -38.15 26.65 14.39
N ARG A 628 -38.78 27.82 14.19
CA ARG A 628 -40.12 27.90 13.59
C ARG A 628 -40.13 27.41 12.14
N GLN A 629 -39.12 27.77 11.35
CA GLN A 629 -38.99 27.28 9.99
C GLN A 629 -38.80 25.78 9.95
N MET A 630 -38.02 25.18 10.83
CA MET A 630 -37.83 23.75 10.96
C MET A 630 -39.14 23.02 11.24
N GLU A 631 -39.92 23.49 12.25
CA GLU A 631 -41.23 22.93 12.58
C GLU A 631 -42.17 22.98 11.37
N SER A 632 -42.29 24.12 10.71
CA SER A 632 -43.10 24.30 9.53
C SER A 632 -42.68 23.39 8.37
N LEU A 633 -41.39 23.17 8.16
CA LEU A 633 -40.91 22.28 7.11
C LEU A 633 -41.20 20.79 7.44
N LEU A 634 -41.05 20.38 8.69
CA LEU A 634 -41.40 19.04 9.15
C LEU A 634 -42.91 18.78 8.98
N GLU A 635 -43.78 19.71 9.35
CA GLU A 635 -45.22 19.65 9.12
C GLU A 635 -45.56 19.57 7.64
N GLN A 636 -44.83 20.25 6.77
CA GLN A 636 -44.97 20.16 5.31
C GLN A 636 -44.42 18.84 4.75
N GLY A 637 -43.91 17.93 5.55
CA GLY A 637 -43.39 16.61 5.16
C GLY A 637 -41.97 16.63 4.58
N TYR A 638 -41.18 17.66 4.88
CA TYR A 638 -39.73 17.61 4.64
C TYR A 638 -39.08 16.72 5.69
N LYS A 639 -37.98 16.05 5.31
CA LYS A 639 -37.12 15.31 6.22
C LYS A 639 -35.81 16.08 6.42
N MET A 640 -35.42 16.27 7.64
CA MET A 640 -34.09 16.80 7.99
C MET A 640 -33.03 15.74 7.72
N SER A 641 -31.89 16.13 7.16
CA SER A 641 -30.74 15.22 6.99
C SER A 641 -30.22 14.76 8.35
N GLU A 642 -29.80 13.50 8.47
CA GLU A 642 -29.24 12.96 9.70
C GLU A 642 -27.94 13.68 10.13
N LEU A 643 -27.16 14.10 9.13
CA LEU A 643 -25.90 14.81 9.34
C LEU A 643 -26.00 16.24 8.79
N PRO A 644 -25.23 17.20 9.33
CA PRO A 644 -25.13 18.55 8.80
C PRO A 644 -24.65 18.57 7.34
N VAL A 645 -24.63 19.75 6.75
CA VAL A 645 -24.15 19.94 5.38
C VAL A 645 -22.65 19.74 5.31
N SER A 646 -22.20 18.77 4.50
CA SER A 646 -20.79 18.52 4.24
C SER A 646 -20.13 19.64 3.45
N GLY A 647 -18.89 19.96 3.81
CA GLY A 647 -18.01 20.83 3.04
C GLY A 647 -17.21 20.11 1.96
N ALA A 648 -17.32 18.79 1.88
CA ALA A 648 -16.74 17.96 0.83
C ALA A 648 -17.84 17.57 -0.15
N ALA A 649 -17.86 18.19 -1.33
CA ALA A 649 -18.79 17.81 -2.39
C ALA A 649 -18.30 16.50 -3.00
N LYS A 650 -19.00 15.39 -2.75
CA LYS A 650 -18.86 14.15 -3.55
C LYS A 650 -19.71 14.32 -4.80
N THR A 651 -19.13 14.89 -5.85
CA THR A 651 -19.83 15.20 -7.10
C THR A 651 -19.92 13.98 -8.02
N ASP A 652 -18.95 13.08 -7.93
CA ASP A 652 -18.87 11.87 -8.74
C ASP A 652 -19.43 10.67 -7.97
N LYS A 653 -20.38 9.98 -8.57
CA LYS A 653 -21.05 8.81 -7.97
C LYS A 653 -20.60 7.48 -8.55
N SER A 654 -19.77 7.48 -9.60
CA SER A 654 -19.24 6.23 -10.17
C SER A 654 -18.15 5.65 -9.27
N GLU A 655 -18.10 4.35 -9.15
CA GLU A 655 -17.06 3.65 -8.36
C GLU A 655 -15.65 4.03 -8.85
N ASN A 656 -15.44 4.08 -10.15
CA ASN A 656 -14.17 4.45 -10.75
C ASN A 656 -13.75 5.89 -10.39
N ALA A 657 -14.69 6.83 -10.42
CA ALA A 657 -14.41 8.21 -10.01
C ALA A 657 -14.08 8.31 -8.51
N LEU A 658 -14.77 7.57 -7.64
CA LEU A 658 -14.46 7.51 -6.22
C LEU A 658 -13.09 6.89 -5.96
N ARG A 659 -12.74 5.81 -6.67
CA ARG A 659 -11.42 5.17 -6.57
C ARG A 659 -10.29 6.11 -7.01
N ASN A 660 -10.44 6.84 -8.09
CA ASN A 660 -9.39 7.68 -8.66
C ASN A 660 -9.29 9.07 -8.02
N LYS A 661 -10.43 9.72 -7.72
CA LYS A 661 -10.46 11.08 -7.17
C LYS A 661 -10.44 11.10 -5.65
N ASP A 662 -11.27 10.27 -5.01
CA ASP A 662 -11.40 10.24 -3.55
C ASP A 662 -10.52 9.18 -2.88
N LEU A 663 -9.76 8.39 -3.64
CA LEU A 663 -8.91 7.29 -3.16
C LEU A 663 -9.71 6.26 -2.34
N LYS A 664 -10.95 6.01 -2.73
CA LYS A 664 -11.72 4.93 -2.14
C LYS A 664 -10.97 3.61 -2.26
N TRP A 665 -10.86 2.86 -1.20
CA TRP A 665 -10.08 1.65 -1.01
C TRP A 665 -8.57 1.85 -0.77
N ASP A 666 -8.01 3.06 -0.94
CA ASP A 666 -6.61 3.33 -0.64
C ASP A 666 -6.40 3.48 0.88
N THR A 667 -5.23 3.03 1.36
CA THR A 667 -4.87 3.10 2.78
C THR A 667 -4.31 4.45 3.20
N VAL A 668 -4.12 5.37 2.27
CA VAL A 668 -3.63 6.73 2.52
C VAL A 668 -4.52 7.75 1.83
N ILE A 669 -5.05 8.67 2.59
CA ILE A 669 -5.86 9.79 2.11
C ILE A 669 -5.27 11.09 2.67
N LYS A 670 -4.96 12.06 1.80
CA LYS A 670 -4.56 13.41 2.20
C LYS A 670 -5.37 14.43 1.45
N LYS A 671 -6.05 15.31 2.18
CA LYS A 671 -6.94 16.33 1.61
C LYS A 671 -6.71 17.69 2.30
N THR A 672 -7.03 18.75 1.57
CA THR A 672 -6.94 20.13 2.05
C THR A 672 -8.23 20.86 1.75
N LYS A 673 -8.68 21.66 2.71
CA LYS A 673 -9.83 22.55 2.55
C LYS A 673 -9.49 23.92 3.12
N SER A 674 -9.65 24.98 2.31
CA SER A 674 -9.54 26.35 2.76
C SER A 674 -10.90 27.02 2.73
N MET A 675 -11.25 27.73 3.79
CA MET A 675 -12.52 28.44 3.88
C MET A 675 -12.46 29.61 4.86
N ARG A 676 -13.45 30.49 4.80
CA ARG A 676 -13.54 31.62 5.73
C ARG A 676 -13.77 31.10 7.16
N ALA A 677 -13.10 31.70 8.13
CA ALA A 677 -13.29 31.38 9.55
C ALA A 677 -14.75 31.45 9.99
N SER A 678 -15.51 32.45 9.49
CA SER A 678 -16.94 32.61 9.77
C SER A 678 -17.85 31.46 9.27
N SER A 679 -17.34 30.59 8.41
CA SER A 679 -18.06 29.38 7.93
C SER A 679 -17.83 28.16 8.83
N LEU A 680 -16.92 28.25 9.80
CA LEU A 680 -16.57 27.17 10.71
C LEU A 680 -17.30 27.35 12.05
N LEU A 681 -18.13 26.39 12.41
CA LEU A 681 -18.75 26.32 13.72
C LEU A 681 -18.75 24.86 14.19
N ASN A 682 -17.89 24.54 15.17
CA ASN A 682 -17.67 23.19 15.66
C ASN A 682 -17.45 22.20 14.50
N PRO A 683 -16.47 22.46 13.61
CA PRO A 683 -16.21 21.60 12.47
C PRO A 683 -15.73 20.22 12.92
N PHE A 684 -15.95 19.21 12.06
CA PHE A 684 -15.53 17.84 12.35
C PHE A 684 -15.34 17.03 11.08
N LEU A 685 -14.58 15.94 11.21
CA LEU A 685 -14.52 14.86 10.23
C LEU A 685 -15.37 13.69 10.72
N THR A 686 -16.06 13.02 9.81
CA THR A 686 -16.53 11.65 10.05
C THR A 686 -15.64 10.67 9.30
N LEU A 687 -15.33 9.56 9.94
CA LEU A 687 -14.69 8.41 9.35
C LEU A 687 -15.68 7.26 9.39
N HIS A 688 -16.00 6.70 8.23
CA HIS A 688 -16.94 5.58 8.08
C HIS A 688 -16.22 4.36 7.53
N ALA A 689 -16.26 3.24 8.26
CA ALA A 689 -15.66 1.99 7.85
C ALA A 689 -16.56 1.26 6.86
N ILE A 690 -16.00 0.89 5.72
CA ILE A 690 -16.67 0.07 4.70
C ILE A 690 -15.82 -1.16 4.40
N GLY A 691 -16.50 -2.29 4.16
CA GLY A 691 -15.88 -3.54 3.72
C GLY A 691 -16.52 -4.06 2.45
N ARG A 692 -15.83 -4.97 1.76
CA ARG A 692 -16.26 -5.70 0.56
C ARG A 692 -15.81 -7.17 0.62
N ASN A 693 -16.36 -8.01 -0.24
CA ASN A 693 -15.90 -9.39 -0.46
C ASN A 693 -15.92 -10.28 0.79
N GLY A 694 -16.88 -10.08 1.71
CA GLY A 694 -17.00 -10.87 2.94
C GLY A 694 -16.26 -10.29 4.14
N TYR A 695 -15.54 -9.17 3.98
CA TYR A 695 -14.79 -8.48 5.05
C TYR A 695 -15.57 -7.33 5.69
N GLU A 696 -16.88 -7.30 5.53
CA GLU A 696 -17.76 -6.26 6.06
C GLU A 696 -17.83 -6.25 7.59
N HIS A 697 -17.30 -7.27 8.24
CA HIS A 697 -17.31 -7.42 9.72
C HIS A 697 -15.96 -7.09 10.36
N GLU A 698 -14.92 -6.78 9.58
CA GLU A 698 -13.61 -6.45 10.10
C GLU A 698 -13.50 -5.00 10.54
N SER A 699 -12.83 -4.76 11.65
CA SER A 699 -12.48 -3.42 12.13
C SER A 699 -11.21 -2.91 11.43
N ILE A 700 -11.06 -1.59 11.35
CA ILE A 700 -9.95 -0.91 10.68
C ILE A 700 -9.17 -0.08 11.71
N LYS A 701 -7.86 -0.31 11.83
CA LYS A 701 -6.97 0.59 12.57
C LYS A 701 -6.71 1.84 11.74
N TYR A 702 -6.84 3.02 12.38
CA TYR A 702 -6.61 4.30 11.69
C TYR A 702 -5.71 5.23 12.49
N PHE A 703 -5.01 6.09 11.76
CA PHE A 703 -4.15 7.14 12.27
C PHE A 703 -4.44 8.41 11.47
N VAL A 704 -4.69 9.51 12.16
CA VAL A 704 -5.10 10.77 11.52
C VAL A 704 -4.29 11.92 12.08
N ALA A 705 -3.77 12.75 11.18
CA ALA A 705 -3.22 14.04 11.50
C ALA A 705 -4.09 15.13 10.87
N VAL A 706 -4.51 16.11 11.67
CA VAL A 706 -5.29 17.27 11.22
C VAL A 706 -4.52 18.54 11.57
N THR A 707 -4.07 19.28 10.57
CA THR A 707 -3.45 20.60 10.77
C THR A 707 -4.45 21.69 10.45
N ILE A 708 -4.56 22.64 11.36
CA ILE A 708 -5.33 23.88 11.23
C ILE A 708 -4.32 25.02 11.16
N GLU A 709 -4.42 25.82 10.11
CA GLU A 709 -3.62 27.02 9.93
C GLU A 709 -4.56 28.22 9.71
N VAL A 710 -4.41 29.24 10.55
CA VAL A 710 -5.24 30.46 10.52
C VAL A 710 -4.42 31.60 9.95
N LYS A 711 -4.70 31.97 8.70
CA LYS A 711 -3.97 33.03 8.01
C LYS A 711 -4.19 34.39 8.71
N GLY A 712 -3.10 35.06 9.10
CA GLY A 712 -3.15 36.35 9.75
C GLY A 712 -3.43 36.30 11.28
N TYR A 713 -3.47 35.09 11.88
CA TYR A 713 -3.60 34.97 13.34
C TYR A 713 -2.36 35.54 14.05
N LYS A 714 -2.62 36.44 15.02
CA LYS A 714 -1.58 37.06 15.86
C LYS A 714 -1.60 36.39 17.23
N GLY A 715 -0.56 35.65 17.55
CA GLY A 715 -0.43 34.92 18.81
C GLY A 715 -0.06 33.44 18.59
N ASN A 716 -0.12 32.64 19.64
CA ASN A 716 0.13 31.22 19.60
C ASN A 716 -1.20 30.46 19.52
N LEU A 717 -1.47 29.88 18.37
CA LEU A 717 -2.70 29.11 18.12
C LEU A 717 -2.78 27.86 18.98
N TYR A 718 -1.65 27.20 19.23
CA TYR A 718 -1.55 26.00 20.05
C TYR A 718 -2.03 26.27 21.49
N ASP A 719 -1.52 27.33 22.13
CA ASP A 719 -1.89 27.69 23.50
C ASP A 719 -3.38 28.05 23.59
N ASN A 720 -3.89 28.80 22.60
CA ASN A 720 -5.30 29.17 22.55
C ASN A 720 -6.22 27.94 22.47
N ILE A 721 -5.88 26.99 21.62
CA ILE A 721 -6.67 25.75 21.48
C ILE A 721 -6.61 24.90 22.73
N LEU A 722 -5.46 24.71 23.37
CA LEU A 722 -5.34 23.98 24.63
C LEU A 722 -6.13 24.63 25.78
N GLN A 723 -6.10 25.97 25.88
CA GLN A 723 -6.88 26.66 26.87
C GLN A 723 -8.40 26.57 26.65
N THR A 724 -8.81 26.51 25.38
CA THR A 724 -10.24 26.45 25.01
C THR A 724 -10.82 25.04 25.12
N TYR A 725 -10.03 24.01 24.87
CA TYR A 725 -10.49 22.62 24.76
C TYR A 725 -9.75 21.69 25.71
N SER A 726 -10.32 21.49 26.90
CA SER A 726 -9.75 20.63 27.95
C SER A 726 -9.67 19.12 27.60
N SER A 727 -10.34 18.70 26.54
CA SER A 727 -10.29 17.32 26.05
C SER A 727 -9.02 16.99 25.25
N LEU A 728 -8.24 17.99 24.88
CA LEU A 728 -6.97 17.80 24.19
C LEU A 728 -5.87 17.58 25.20
N LEU A 729 -5.07 16.55 24.95
CA LEU A 729 -3.84 16.28 25.70
C LEU A 729 -2.64 16.65 24.82
N PRO A 730 -1.73 17.51 25.33
CA PRO A 730 -0.48 17.76 24.61
C PRO A 730 0.32 16.46 24.52
N ILE A 731 0.90 16.19 23.35
CA ILE A 731 1.89 15.13 23.24
C ILE A 731 3.16 15.63 23.94
N GLU A 732 3.57 14.91 24.98
CA GLU A 732 4.84 15.21 25.66
C GLU A 732 6.00 14.93 24.71
N ILE A 733 6.75 15.98 24.39
CA ILE A 733 7.99 15.88 23.62
C ILE A 733 9.14 15.85 24.60
N HIS A 734 9.83 14.72 24.65
CA HIS A 734 10.97 14.53 25.52
C HIS A 734 12.28 14.91 24.81
N ASN A 735 13.26 15.34 25.58
CA ASN A 735 14.63 15.32 25.07
C ASN A 735 15.03 13.88 24.79
N VAL A 736 15.58 13.62 23.61
CA VAL A 736 15.99 12.27 23.16
C VAL A 736 16.93 11.57 24.16
N SER A 737 17.69 12.32 24.94
CA SER A 737 18.54 11.78 26.00
C SER A 737 17.81 10.92 27.04
N LYS A 738 16.49 11.06 27.20
CA LYS A 738 15.68 10.20 28.11
C LYS A 738 15.58 8.74 27.68
N VAL A 739 15.77 8.45 26.40
CA VAL A 739 15.73 7.10 25.84
C VAL A 739 17.11 6.51 25.57
N MET A 740 18.16 7.16 26.08
CA MET A 740 19.53 6.76 25.85
C MET A 740 20.18 6.19 27.14
N VAL A 741 20.98 5.18 26.95
CA VAL A 741 21.83 4.56 28.01
C VAL A 741 23.31 4.60 27.61
N PRO A 742 24.23 4.69 28.57
CA PRO A 742 25.68 4.62 28.26
C PRO A 742 26.04 3.34 27.51
N ILE A 743 26.96 3.44 26.56
CA ILE A 743 27.62 2.30 25.93
C ILE A 743 28.82 1.97 26.76
N GLU A 744 28.89 0.74 27.30
CA GLU A 744 30.01 0.21 28.03
C GLU A 744 31.25 -0.04 27.16
#